data_0dc6bcdcec6ef8da2dffe9b027c4a033
#
_entry.id   0dc6bcdcec6ef8da2dffe9b027c4a033
#
_cell.length_a   1.000
_cell.length_b   1.000
_cell.length_c   1.000
_cell.angle_alpha   90.00
_cell.angle_beta   90.00
_cell.angle_gamma   90.00
#
_symmetry.space_group_name_H-M   'P 1'
#
loop_
_entity.id
_entity.type
_entity.pdbx_description
1 polymer ?
#
loop_
_entity_poly.entity_id
_entity_poly.type
_entity_poly.pdbx_seq_one_letter_code
_entity_poly.pdbx_strand_id
1 'polypeptide(L)'
;MRKTKKFAAILLSALILSSSFSALPVSAATIESNNQAVSSDQVIKTKDFMYSVIDNQNIKIEKYIGNDKTVVIPDTIEDKSVKSIGEDAFSNCSNIEKITIPDSVNKIDDYAFYGCSSLNDISIPNSVYNIGKSAFQDCTGLVSISLPDKIFSISESTFQGCSNLINISIPEGVSFINLAAFKDCSNLSNISIPDSVTYLGGNAFQNCTKLVNITIPNSVTNIVGATFDGCTSLVTVSLPNNITSISGNTFCDCPNLENISIPDSVTTIEDSAFRFCKKLKNITIPNKVTNISSYAFYGCTNLEKVSIPDSVTSIGRSAFAFCSNLQDFIMPDNITNIDEYTFYSCSKLEKVKLSNKLENIGNYAFCDCESLKSVSIPNSVKILGNAVFSNCTSLNTVTTGSNIKSIGDQAFFECKSLENFSLPSSVKSIGKVAFYNCSSIKSFTIPQIDRISEGMFHGCSGITTITVPNTVKNIDMRAFYDCSNLKSAKLSNNLKSIGEDAFGFCSSLDSIVIPDSVTTIDIRAFYECSNLKSVKLSNNLTNIDEFLFSGCSSLKDITIPNSVKNISDYAFQSCENLNTIVIGNNVETIGNCAFALCENLKNVKISNSVKSIGTAAFRDCDNLIHITIPENVSDIGEYAFGYYSLYNEENDNFDNVKYNNYKIYGYKNTAAETYAKENGFEFISLGEQILTGDANQDGTVNIKDVTYLQMHIVGNKNTDGSPLIDETNKQLFDSIDMNKDGKLTVNDVTALQTYLTQNN
;
A
#
# COMPACT_ATOMS: atom_id res chain seq x y z
N MET A 1 14.89 -11.55 9.95
CA MET A 1 15.52 -10.72 11.03
C MET A 1 15.90 -9.35 10.50
N ARG A 2 15.44 -8.29 11.19
CA ARG A 2 15.89 -6.88 11.15
C ARG A 2 16.17 -6.24 9.79
N LYS A 3 15.29 -5.36 9.41
CA LYS A 3 15.39 -4.02 8.79
C LYS A 3 14.30 -3.81 7.75
N THR A 4 13.26 -3.15 8.13
CA THR A 4 12.54 -2.15 7.32
C THR A 4 11.53 -1.42 8.21
N LYS A 5 12.07 -0.50 9.03
CA LYS A 5 11.33 0.68 9.50
C LYS A 5 11.99 1.85 8.79
N LYS A 6 11.34 2.37 7.76
CA LYS A 6 11.47 3.71 7.19
C LYS A 6 10.74 3.72 5.85
N PHE A 7 9.52 4.21 5.84
CA PHE A 7 8.88 4.92 4.73
C PHE A 7 7.45 5.28 5.19
N ALA A 8 7.33 6.36 5.91
CA ALA A 8 6.08 7.08 6.08
C ALA A 8 6.41 8.49 6.59
N ALA A 9 6.93 9.31 5.73
CA ALA A 9 6.92 10.75 5.83
C ALA A 9 7.32 11.27 4.45
N ILE A 10 6.39 11.87 3.75
CA ILE A 10 6.57 12.92 2.74
C ILE A 10 5.24 13.04 1.96
N LEU A 11 4.81 14.29 1.87
CA LEU A 11 3.75 14.88 1.05
C LEU A 11 2.38 15.09 1.72
N LEU A 12 2.32 16.18 2.48
CA LEU A 12 1.15 17.04 2.51
C LEU A 12 1.62 18.43 2.07
N SER A 13 1.60 18.69 0.77
CA SER A 13 1.68 20.04 0.23
C SER A 13 0.25 20.55 -0.01
N ALA A 14 0.04 21.77 0.48
CA ALA A 14 -1.18 22.55 0.46
C ALA A 14 -1.79 22.70 -0.94
N LEU A 15 -3.10 22.51 -1.02
CA LEU A 15 -3.94 23.14 -2.04
C LEU A 15 -4.84 24.16 -1.33
N ILE A 16 -4.42 25.41 -1.36
CA ILE A 16 -5.27 26.56 -1.02
C ILE A 16 -6.14 26.81 -2.27
N LEU A 17 -7.42 26.48 -2.17
CA LEU A 17 -8.44 26.95 -3.10
C LEU A 17 -8.94 28.31 -2.61
N SER A 18 -8.50 29.35 -3.29
CA SER A 18 -9.06 30.69 -3.19
C SER A 18 -10.47 30.71 -3.82
N SER A 19 -11.52 30.80 -2.99
CA SER A 19 -12.85 31.16 -3.45
C SER A 19 -12.96 32.70 -3.46
N SER A 20 -12.94 33.24 -4.67
CA SER A 20 -13.26 34.63 -4.93
C SER A 20 -14.76 34.88 -4.70
N PHE A 21 -15.09 35.61 -3.65
CA PHE A 21 -16.41 36.24 -3.52
C PHE A 21 -16.40 37.54 -4.32
N SER A 22 -17.24 37.57 -5.36
CA SER A 22 -17.55 38.79 -6.10
C SER A 22 -18.42 39.69 -5.24
N ALA A 23 -17.90 40.86 -4.88
CA ALA A 23 -18.69 41.93 -4.29
C ALA A 23 -19.54 42.63 -5.36
N LEU A 24 -20.83 42.79 -5.11
CA LEU A 24 -21.70 43.61 -5.86
C LEU A 24 -21.43 45.11 -5.53
N PRO A 25 -21.45 46.02 -6.50
CA PRO A 25 -21.19 47.43 -6.24
C PRO A 25 -22.43 48.11 -5.63
N VAL A 26 -22.27 48.69 -4.44
CA VAL A 26 -23.21 49.66 -3.90
C VAL A 26 -22.86 51.03 -4.49
N SER A 27 -23.83 51.60 -5.23
CA SER A 27 -23.80 52.92 -5.80
C SER A 27 -23.69 53.98 -4.68
N ALA A 28 -22.58 54.71 -4.62
CA ALA A 28 -22.45 55.89 -3.79
C ALA A 28 -23.04 57.08 -4.48
N ALA A 29 -24.04 57.67 -3.84
CA ALA A 29 -24.55 58.98 -4.24
C ALA A 29 -23.55 60.09 -3.81
N THR A 30 -23.08 60.82 -4.78
CA THR A 30 -22.24 62.00 -4.59
C THR A 30 -23.03 63.11 -3.90
N ILE A 31 -22.56 63.49 -2.71
CA ILE A 31 -22.88 64.78 -2.11
C ILE A 31 -21.59 65.62 -2.19
N GLU A 32 -21.58 66.60 -3.09
CA GLU A 32 -20.56 67.63 -3.11
C GLU A 32 -20.73 68.58 -1.91
N SER A 33 -19.79 68.56 -0.98
CA SER A 33 -19.60 69.66 -0.07
C SER A 33 -18.17 70.18 -0.26
N ASN A 34 -18.09 71.38 -0.76
CA ASN A 34 -16.89 72.21 -0.80
C ASN A 34 -16.31 72.38 0.61
N ASN A 35 -15.20 71.71 0.90
CA ASN A 35 -14.23 72.13 1.94
C ASN A 35 -12.83 71.96 1.35
N GLN A 36 -12.10 73.09 1.39
CA GLN A 36 -10.69 73.12 1.01
C GLN A 36 -9.94 72.09 1.87
N ALA A 37 -9.43 71.06 1.20
CA ALA A 37 -8.54 70.05 1.78
C ALA A 37 -7.21 70.73 2.17
N VAL A 38 -6.95 70.86 3.46
CA VAL A 38 -5.59 71.00 3.97
C VAL A 38 -4.87 69.69 3.60
N SER A 39 -3.77 69.77 2.86
CA SER A 39 -3.01 68.60 2.45
C SER A 39 -2.48 67.86 3.69
N SER A 40 -3.07 66.68 4.00
CA SER A 40 -2.84 65.86 5.16
C SER A 40 -1.51 65.10 5.19
N ASP A 41 -0.56 65.40 4.34
CA ASP A 41 0.63 64.58 4.11
C ASP A 41 1.96 65.13 4.63
N GLN A 42 1.94 66.20 5.46
CA GLN A 42 3.19 66.63 6.12
C GLN A 42 3.35 65.96 7.49
N VAL A 43 4.26 64.96 7.53
CA VAL A 43 4.70 64.36 8.81
C VAL A 43 5.71 65.33 9.45
N ILE A 44 5.43 65.78 10.64
CA ILE A 44 6.25 66.71 11.44
C ILE A 44 7.04 65.88 12.44
N LYS A 45 8.32 66.21 12.64
CA LYS A 45 9.24 65.53 13.52
C LYS A 45 9.57 66.35 14.75
N THR A 46 9.36 65.76 15.92
CA THR A 46 9.86 66.26 17.22
C THR A 46 11.06 65.44 17.70
N LYS A 47 11.49 65.61 18.93
CA LYS A 47 12.58 64.82 19.53
C LYS A 47 12.27 63.33 19.54
N ASP A 48 11.07 62.95 19.97
CA ASP A 48 10.72 61.55 20.24
C ASP A 48 9.57 61.01 19.36
N PHE A 49 8.84 61.89 18.65
CA PHE A 49 7.68 61.52 17.85
C PHE A 49 7.69 62.16 16.45
N MET A 50 7.16 61.41 15.51
CA MET A 50 6.69 61.93 14.22
C MET A 50 5.16 61.95 14.28
N TYR A 51 4.53 63.03 13.83
CA TYR A 51 3.08 63.17 13.83
C TYR A 51 2.55 63.83 12.56
N SER A 52 1.28 63.58 12.25
CA SER A 52 0.52 64.28 11.19
C SER A 52 -0.61 65.10 11.81
N VAL A 53 -1.00 66.16 11.14
CA VAL A 53 -2.11 67.05 11.57
C VAL A 53 -3.41 66.49 11.03
N ILE A 54 -4.36 66.15 11.92
CA ILE A 54 -5.71 65.72 11.55
C ILE A 54 -6.58 66.94 11.21
N ASP A 55 -6.53 67.95 12.07
CA ASP A 55 -7.22 69.22 11.91
C ASP A 55 -6.53 70.33 12.73
N ASN A 56 -7.14 71.52 12.78
CA ASN A 56 -6.53 72.67 13.48
C ASN A 56 -6.19 72.44 14.95
N GLN A 57 -6.81 71.44 15.59
CA GLN A 57 -6.69 71.20 17.06
C GLN A 57 -6.13 69.81 17.38
N ASN A 58 -6.07 68.88 16.40
CA ASN A 58 -5.82 67.48 16.65
C ASN A 58 -4.71 66.94 15.79
N ILE A 59 -3.93 66.00 16.33
CA ILE A 59 -2.82 65.30 15.68
C ILE A 59 -2.91 63.80 15.90
N LYS A 60 -2.22 63.08 15.01
CA LYS A 60 -2.01 61.61 15.06
C LYS A 60 -0.52 61.36 15.18
N ILE A 61 -0.11 60.54 16.14
CA ILE A 61 1.26 60.01 16.21
C ILE A 61 1.46 59.03 15.05
N GLU A 62 2.37 59.35 14.17
CA GLU A 62 2.74 58.46 13.02
C GLU A 62 3.87 57.52 13.38
N LYS A 63 4.84 57.97 14.22
CA LYS A 63 5.97 57.12 14.62
C LYS A 63 6.65 57.60 15.88
N TYR A 64 6.97 56.66 16.78
CA TYR A 64 7.93 56.86 17.85
C TYR A 64 9.37 56.67 17.31
N ILE A 65 10.24 57.63 17.59
CA ILE A 65 11.63 57.65 17.13
C ILE A 65 12.63 57.76 18.30
N GLY A 66 12.13 57.77 19.54
CA GLY A 66 12.92 57.72 20.77
C GLY A 66 13.47 56.29 21.02
N ASN A 67 14.21 56.16 22.14
CA ASN A 67 14.79 54.87 22.56
C ASN A 67 14.60 54.60 24.07
N ASP A 68 13.64 55.26 24.69
CA ASP A 68 13.39 55.12 26.12
C ASP A 68 12.64 53.81 26.43
N LYS A 69 12.93 53.19 27.59
CA LYS A 69 12.23 52.01 28.09
C LYS A 69 10.82 52.35 28.64
N THR A 70 10.65 53.59 29.12
CA THR A 70 9.37 54.09 29.60
C THR A 70 8.97 55.30 28.78
N VAL A 71 7.84 55.18 28.09
CA VAL A 71 7.35 56.24 27.20
C VAL A 71 6.06 56.83 27.77
N VAL A 72 6.02 58.13 27.90
CA VAL A 72 4.80 58.87 28.20
C VAL A 72 4.40 59.66 26.97
N ILE A 73 3.27 59.27 26.37
CA ILE A 73 2.70 60.02 25.24
C ILE A 73 2.07 61.29 25.82
N PRO A 74 2.47 62.49 25.35
CA PRO A 74 1.93 63.73 25.89
C PRO A 74 0.47 63.98 25.43
N ASP A 75 -0.34 64.66 26.21
CA ASP A 75 -1.71 65.05 25.83
C ASP A 75 -1.72 65.97 24.60
N THR A 76 -0.70 66.81 24.49
CA THR A 76 -0.56 67.79 23.39
C THR A 76 0.87 67.80 22.85
N ILE A 77 1.03 68.04 21.55
CA ILE A 77 2.29 68.38 20.90
C ILE A 77 2.04 69.68 20.11
N GLU A 78 2.88 70.72 20.35
CA GLU A 78 2.75 72.02 19.69
C GLU A 78 1.32 72.60 19.77
N ASP A 79 0.75 72.59 21.00
CA ASP A 79 -0.60 73.05 21.35
C ASP A 79 -1.77 72.30 20.65
N LYS A 80 -1.49 71.17 19.99
CA LYS A 80 -2.51 70.31 19.37
C LYS A 80 -2.69 69.02 20.17
N SER A 81 -3.95 68.61 20.34
CA SER A 81 -4.29 67.41 21.12
C SER A 81 -3.93 66.14 20.38
N VAL A 82 -3.28 65.21 21.05
CA VAL A 82 -2.99 63.85 20.51
C VAL A 82 -4.26 63.01 20.54
N LYS A 83 -4.89 62.75 19.39
CA LYS A 83 -6.18 62.06 19.29
C LYS A 83 -6.04 60.60 18.87
N SER A 84 -5.00 60.23 18.12
CA SER A 84 -4.80 58.85 17.76
C SER A 84 -3.32 58.44 17.74
N ILE A 85 -3.10 57.15 18.00
CA ILE A 85 -1.84 56.46 17.76
C ILE A 85 -2.00 55.79 16.42
N GLY A 86 -1.18 56.17 15.44
CA GLY A 86 -1.28 55.75 14.04
C GLY A 86 -0.82 54.35 13.78
N GLU A 87 -1.04 53.92 12.56
CA GLU A 87 -0.60 52.62 12.07
C GLU A 87 0.93 52.49 12.22
N ASP A 88 1.39 51.35 12.75
CA ASP A 88 2.82 51.07 12.99
C ASP A 88 3.57 52.10 13.90
N ALA A 89 2.85 52.97 14.61
CA ALA A 89 3.48 54.08 15.32
C ALA A 89 4.57 53.65 16.33
N PHE A 90 4.42 52.51 16.99
CA PHE A 90 5.42 51.92 17.90
C PHE A 90 5.82 50.50 17.44
N SER A 91 5.56 50.15 16.19
CA SER A 91 5.84 48.81 15.68
C SER A 91 7.32 48.43 15.87
N ASN A 92 7.55 47.22 16.43
CA ASN A 92 8.88 46.68 16.72
C ASN A 92 9.75 47.48 17.68
N CYS A 93 9.14 48.35 18.53
CA CYS A 93 9.84 49.01 19.61
C CYS A 93 10.12 48.02 20.78
N SER A 94 10.98 47.05 20.53
CA SER A 94 11.24 45.90 21.40
C SER A 94 11.90 46.23 22.76
N ASN A 95 12.44 47.41 22.93
CA ASN A 95 13.07 47.89 24.18
C ASN A 95 12.09 48.58 25.13
N ILE A 96 10.88 48.92 24.68
CA ILE A 96 9.88 49.62 25.53
C ILE A 96 9.29 48.60 26.50
N GLU A 97 9.38 48.94 27.78
CA GLU A 97 8.84 48.15 28.90
C GLU A 97 7.48 48.72 29.39
N LYS A 98 7.31 50.06 29.33
CA LYS A 98 6.10 50.73 29.80
C LYS A 98 5.66 51.84 28.85
N ILE A 99 4.35 51.93 28.60
CA ILE A 99 3.71 53.04 27.87
C ILE A 99 2.56 53.62 28.67
N THR A 100 2.51 54.96 28.77
CA THR A 100 1.35 55.68 29.27
C THR A 100 0.67 56.42 28.12
N ILE A 101 -0.61 56.10 27.88
CA ILE A 101 -1.45 56.72 26.85
C ILE A 101 -2.34 57.77 27.54
N PRO A 102 -2.36 59.05 27.09
CA PRO A 102 -3.15 60.09 27.70
C PRO A 102 -4.66 60.00 27.40
N ASP A 103 -5.49 60.60 28.22
CA ASP A 103 -6.95 60.64 28.08
C ASP A 103 -7.41 61.41 26.81
N SER A 104 -6.54 62.14 26.15
CA SER A 104 -6.81 62.80 24.87
C SER A 104 -6.96 61.83 23.71
N VAL A 105 -6.30 60.63 23.80
CA VAL A 105 -6.31 59.59 22.76
C VAL A 105 -7.65 58.86 22.76
N ASN A 106 -8.25 58.71 21.58
CA ASN A 106 -9.52 58.04 21.41
C ASN A 106 -9.46 56.88 20.41
N LYS A 107 -8.35 56.74 19.70
CA LYS A 107 -8.14 55.66 18.71
C LYS A 107 -6.69 55.15 18.73
N ILE A 108 -6.54 53.84 18.65
CA ILE A 108 -5.29 53.11 18.39
C ILE A 108 -5.46 52.39 17.06
N ASP A 109 -4.65 52.75 16.06
CA ASP A 109 -4.74 52.20 14.71
C ASP A 109 -4.11 50.81 14.58
N ASP A 110 -4.14 50.25 13.38
CA ASP A 110 -3.62 48.90 13.08
C ASP A 110 -2.11 48.85 13.37
N TYR A 111 -1.63 47.69 13.87
CA TYR A 111 -0.22 47.43 14.18
C TYR A 111 0.47 48.43 15.10
N ALA A 112 -0.26 49.33 15.78
CA ALA A 112 0.31 50.46 16.53
C ALA A 112 1.43 50.06 17.49
N PHE A 113 1.35 48.93 18.18
CA PHE A 113 2.35 48.36 19.10
C PHE A 113 2.81 46.99 18.68
N TYR A 114 2.69 46.62 17.37
CA TYR A 114 3.12 45.33 16.87
C TYR A 114 4.57 45.03 17.26
N GLY A 115 4.85 43.83 17.79
CA GLY A 115 6.21 43.38 18.09
C GLY A 115 6.91 44.13 19.22
N CYS A 116 6.18 44.88 20.08
CA CYS A 116 6.72 45.47 21.31
C CYS A 116 7.00 44.38 22.35
N SER A 117 8.02 43.56 22.11
CA SER A 117 8.24 42.30 22.85
C SER A 117 8.60 42.46 24.31
N SER A 118 9.10 43.62 24.76
CA SER A 118 9.38 43.89 26.18
C SER A 118 8.23 44.62 26.89
N LEU A 119 7.18 45.04 26.17
CA LEU A 119 6.07 45.79 26.73
C LEU A 119 5.31 44.93 27.74
N ASN A 120 5.40 45.32 29.04
CA ASN A 120 4.77 44.58 30.13
C ASN A 120 3.77 45.42 30.96
N ASP A 121 3.80 46.72 30.79
CA ASP A 121 2.91 47.67 31.49
C ASP A 121 2.36 48.73 30.52
N ILE A 122 1.06 48.65 30.24
CA ILE A 122 0.35 49.61 29.41
C ILE A 122 -1.02 49.90 30.01
N SER A 123 -1.38 51.17 30.10
CA SER A 123 -2.71 51.62 30.50
C SER A 123 -3.40 52.28 29.32
N ILE A 124 -4.53 51.70 28.89
CA ILE A 124 -5.36 52.24 27.82
C ILE A 124 -6.50 53.04 28.46
N PRO A 125 -6.62 54.34 28.19
CA PRO A 125 -7.65 55.15 28.83
C PRO A 125 -9.07 54.86 28.28
N ASN A 126 -10.10 55.11 29.13
CA ASN A 126 -11.52 54.89 28.71
C ASN A 126 -12.03 55.87 27.64
N SER A 127 -11.20 56.79 27.17
CA SER A 127 -11.46 57.62 25.99
C SER A 127 -11.34 56.80 24.66
N VAL A 128 -10.54 55.74 24.68
CA VAL A 128 -10.32 54.88 23.48
C VAL A 128 -11.58 54.05 23.20
N TYR A 129 -12.11 54.20 22.00
CA TYR A 129 -13.27 53.45 21.53
C TYR A 129 -12.93 52.47 20.38
N ASN A 130 -11.71 52.54 19.85
CA ASN A 130 -11.24 51.66 18.80
C ASN A 130 -9.79 51.23 19.01
N ILE A 131 -9.55 49.93 18.98
CA ILE A 131 -8.22 49.29 18.94
C ILE A 131 -8.14 48.48 17.63
N GLY A 132 -7.19 48.85 16.80
CA GLY A 132 -7.03 48.33 15.45
C GLY A 132 -6.56 46.87 15.37
N LYS A 133 -6.51 46.38 14.15
CA LYS A 133 -6.00 45.07 13.82
C LYS A 133 -4.55 44.94 14.25
N SER A 134 -4.18 43.80 14.83
CA SER A 134 -2.80 43.47 15.22
C SER A 134 -2.15 44.54 16.13
N ALA A 135 -2.95 45.39 16.79
CA ALA A 135 -2.42 46.55 17.53
C ALA A 135 -1.42 46.14 18.62
N PHE A 136 -1.57 44.99 19.24
CA PHE A 136 -0.67 44.42 20.26
C PHE A 136 -0.14 43.04 19.86
N GLN A 137 -0.18 42.72 18.56
CA GLN A 137 0.34 41.44 18.10
C GLN A 137 1.82 41.31 18.45
N ASP A 138 2.22 40.10 18.92
CA ASP A 138 3.59 39.74 19.31
C ASP A 138 4.17 40.63 20.47
N CYS A 139 3.31 41.25 21.27
CA CYS A 139 3.71 41.85 22.56
C CYS A 139 3.96 40.76 23.59
N THR A 140 5.04 39.99 23.39
CA THR A 140 5.35 38.81 24.22
C THR A 140 5.62 39.11 25.70
N GLY A 141 6.00 40.35 26.06
CA GLY A 141 6.19 40.79 27.44
C GLY A 141 4.88 41.05 28.20
N LEU A 142 3.75 41.17 27.50
CA LEU A 142 2.48 41.59 28.10
C LEU A 142 1.90 40.47 28.95
N VAL A 143 1.76 40.72 30.27
CA VAL A 143 1.24 39.75 31.24
C VAL A 143 -0.26 39.96 31.51
N SER A 144 -0.70 41.20 31.52
CA SER A 144 -2.10 41.59 31.67
C SER A 144 -2.36 42.92 30.97
N ILE A 145 -3.60 43.16 30.58
CA ILE A 145 -4.03 44.43 30.00
C ILE A 145 -5.47 44.73 30.40
N SER A 146 -5.76 45.98 30.70
CA SER A 146 -7.10 46.47 30.96
C SER A 146 -7.64 47.15 29.70
N LEU A 147 -8.77 46.69 29.20
CA LEU A 147 -9.41 47.23 28.00
C LEU A 147 -10.42 48.32 28.39
N PRO A 148 -10.57 49.37 27.56
CA PRO A 148 -11.55 50.43 27.80
C PRO A 148 -12.98 49.95 27.56
N ASP A 149 -13.94 50.47 28.37
CA ASP A 149 -15.34 50.03 28.35
C ASP A 149 -16.08 50.37 27.03
N LYS A 150 -15.54 51.28 26.24
CA LYS A 150 -16.18 51.80 25.03
C LYS A 150 -15.84 51.03 23.77
N ILE A 151 -14.97 50.03 23.81
CA ILE A 151 -14.68 49.25 22.63
C ILE A 151 -15.86 48.32 22.29
N PHE A 152 -16.15 48.19 20.99
CA PHE A 152 -17.25 47.35 20.48
C PHE A 152 -16.76 45.97 20.02
N SER A 153 -15.49 45.85 19.70
CA SER A 153 -14.87 44.61 19.25
C SER A 153 -13.42 44.45 19.68
N ILE A 154 -13.00 43.21 19.88
CA ILE A 154 -11.58 42.83 19.81
C ILE A 154 -11.29 42.57 18.34
N SER A 155 -10.46 43.42 17.74
CA SER A 155 -10.15 43.36 16.29
C SER A 155 -9.31 42.14 15.95
N GLU A 156 -9.19 41.89 14.62
CA GLU A 156 -8.38 40.77 14.09
C GLU A 156 -6.96 40.82 14.66
N SER A 157 -6.47 39.67 15.16
CA SER A 157 -5.10 39.47 15.65
C SER A 157 -4.64 40.45 16.71
N THR A 158 -5.55 41.18 17.36
CA THR A 158 -5.18 42.27 18.31
C THR A 158 -4.14 41.84 19.34
N PHE A 159 -4.30 40.62 19.93
CA PHE A 159 -3.39 40.07 20.95
C PHE A 159 -2.70 38.78 20.46
N GLN A 160 -2.69 38.52 19.16
CA GLN A 160 -2.01 37.33 18.63
C GLN A 160 -0.55 37.32 19.08
N GLY A 161 -0.07 36.16 19.56
CA GLY A 161 1.32 36.00 19.97
C GLY A 161 1.69 36.68 21.32
N CYS A 162 0.72 37.25 22.06
CA CYS A 162 0.96 37.71 23.42
C CYS A 162 1.17 36.52 24.37
N SER A 163 2.28 35.82 24.21
CA SER A 163 2.52 34.52 24.83
C SER A 163 2.55 34.52 26.36
N ASN A 164 2.87 35.64 27.00
CA ASN A 164 2.86 35.79 28.48
C ASN A 164 1.53 36.30 29.03
N LEU A 165 0.54 36.62 28.19
CA LEU A 165 -0.76 37.10 28.65
C LEU A 165 -1.47 36.01 29.45
N ILE A 166 -1.70 36.28 30.75
CA ILE A 166 -2.31 35.32 31.70
C ILE A 166 -3.81 35.54 31.82
N ASN A 167 -4.21 36.81 31.95
CA ASN A 167 -5.59 37.22 32.17
C ASN A 167 -5.93 38.48 31.36
N ILE A 168 -7.15 38.51 30.86
CA ILE A 168 -7.72 39.69 30.23
C ILE A 168 -9.22 39.75 30.55
N SER A 169 -9.71 40.94 30.92
CA SER A 169 -11.14 41.18 31.08
C SER A 169 -11.70 41.80 29.82
N ILE A 170 -12.69 41.14 29.23
CA ILE A 170 -13.42 41.64 28.06
C ILE A 170 -14.57 42.50 28.56
N PRO A 171 -14.67 43.80 28.17
CA PRO A 171 -15.74 44.69 28.60
C PRO A 171 -17.12 44.24 28.07
N GLU A 172 -18.19 44.56 28.85
CA GLU A 172 -19.59 44.26 28.51
C GLU A 172 -20.10 44.98 27.26
N GLY A 173 -19.35 45.91 26.68
CA GLY A 173 -19.65 46.55 25.39
C GLY A 173 -19.21 45.78 24.16
N VAL A 174 -18.40 44.73 24.33
CA VAL A 174 -17.81 43.97 23.21
C VAL A 174 -18.82 43.00 22.62
N SER A 175 -19.13 43.13 21.34
CA SER A 175 -20.02 42.24 20.58
C SER A 175 -19.30 41.24 19.70
N PHE A 176 -18.06 41.50 19.30
CA PHE A 176 -17.28 40.67 18.40
C PHE A 176 -15.87 40.39 18.93
N ILE A 177 -15.49 39.12 18.98
CA ILE A 177 -14.10 38.67 19.10
C ILE A 177 -13.70 38.14 17.74
N ASN A 178 -12.87 38.89 17.01
CA ASN A 178 -12.60 38.63 15.58
C ASN A 178 -11.51 37.58 15.39
N LEU A 179 -11.16 37.34 14.08
CA LEU A 179 -10.18 36.37 13.64
C LEU A 179 -8.87 36.45 14.42
N ALA A 180 -8.40 35.34 14.98
CA ALA A 180 -7.11 35.20 15.63
C ALA A 180 -6.86 36.18 16.80
N ALA A 181 -7.92 36.76 17.40
CA ALA A 181 -7.81 37.85 18.40
C ALA A 181 -6.87 37.51 19.57
N PHE A 182 -6.86 36.28 20.06
CA PHE A 182 -5.99 35.75 21.14
C PHE A 182 -5.19 34.51 20.67
N LYS A 183 -4.98 34.36 19.36
CA LYS A 183 -4.19 33.25 18.84
C LYS A 183 -2.78 33.26 19.44
N ASP A 184 -2.25 32.10 19.79
CA ASP A 184 -0.91 31.92 20.36
C ASP A 184 -0.68 32.62 21.70
N CYS A 185 -1.76 33.03 22.43
CA CYS A 185 -1.69 33.46 23.80
C CYS A 185 -1.49 32.25 24.73
N SER A 186 -0.30 31.68 24.69
CA SER A 186 -0.02 30.35 25.27
C SER A 186 -0.17 30.25 26.78
N ASN A 187 -0.02 31.36 27.51
CA ASN A 187 -0.22 31.44 28.99
C ASN A 187 -1.63 31.90 29.41
N LEU A 188 -2.53 32.19 28.44
CA LEU A 188 -3.90 32.61 28.78
C LEU A 188 -4.63 31.44 29.44
N SER A 189 -4.85 31.56 30.74
CA SER A 189 -5.42 30.48 31.56
C SER A 189 -6.88 30.69 31.91
N ASN A 190 -7.32 31.95 32.00
CA ASN A 190 -8.67 32.33 32.33
C ASN A 190 -9.14 33.48 31.44
N ILE A 191 -10.32 33.34 30.89
CA ILE A 191 -11.02 34.39 30.16
C ILE A 191 -12.52 34.20 30.34
N SER A 192 -13.23 35.32 30.63
CA SER A 192 -14.69 35.34 30.63
C SER A 192 -15.17 36.05 29.38
N ILE A 193 -16.08 35.40 28.66
CA ILE A 193 -16.75 35.99 27.50
C ILE A 193 -18.07 36.56 27.96
N PRO A 194 -18.29 37.91 27.90
CA PRO A 194 -19.51 38.52 28.37
C PRO A 194 -20.73 38.21 27.46
N ASP A 195 -21.93 38.35 28.04
CA ASP A 195 -23.20 38.11 27.33
C ASP A 195 -23.48 39.09 26.17
N SER A 196 -22.69 40.14 26.02
CA SER A 196 -22.74 41.06 24.87
C SER A 196 -22.13 40.45 23.59
N VAL A 197 -21.24 39.45 23.73
CA VAL A 197 -20.56 38.82 22.58
C VAL A 197 -21.52 37.95 21.80
N THR A 198 -21.62 38.20 20.50
CA THR A 198 -22.50 37.46 19.57
C THR A 198 -21.71 36.61 18.54
N TYR A 199 -20.41 36.84 18.40
CA TYR A 199 -19.57 36.23 17.38
C TYR A 199 -18.17 35.90 17.91
N LEU A 200 -17.71 34.68 17.65
CA LEU A 200 -16.35 34.23 17.86
C LEU A 200 -15.71 33.90 16.50
N GLY A 201 -14.67 34.67 16.17
CA GLY A 201 -13.92 34.52 14.90
C GLY A 201 -13.09 33.24 14.83
N GLY A 202 -12.72 32.86 13.64
CA GLY A 202 -11.83 31.73 13.42
C GLY A 202 -10.49 31.92 14.15
N ASN A 203 -9.92 30.84 14.66
CA ASN A 203 -8.64 30.86 15.38
C ASN A 203 -8.60 31.80 16.61
N ALA A 204 -9.75 32.31 17.09
CA ALA A 204 -9.75 33.35 18.13
C ALA A 204 -8.96 32.99 19.38
N PHE A 205 -8.95 31.72 19.79
CA PHE A 205 -8.18 31.16 20.92
C PHE A 205 -7.25 30.03 20.50
N GLN A 206 -6.89 29.95 19.21
CA GLN A 206 -5.97 28.91 18.73
C GLN A 206 -4.66 28.95 19.52
N ASN A 207 -4.19 27.77 19.96
CA ASN A 207 -2.96 27.56 20.71
C ASN A 207 -2.94 28.31 22.08
N CYS A 208 -4.09 28.58 22.67
CA CYS A 208 -4.16 29.00 24.09
C CYS A 208 -3.91 27.78 24.99
N THR A 209 -2.66 27.35 25.05
CA THR A 209 -2.28 26.01 25.59
C THR A 209 -2.49 25.88 27.10
N LYS A 210 -2.68 26.98 27.84
CA LYS A 210 -2.99 26.98 29.29
C LYS A 210 -4.47 27.15 29.60
N LEU A 211 -5.33 27.38 28.60
CA LEU A 211 -6.77 27.52 28.80
C LEU A 211 -7.35 26.16 29.23
N VAL A 212 -7.96 26.16 30.45
CA VAL A 212 -8.47 24.90 31.04
C VAL A 212 -9.98 24.74 30.84
N ASN A 213 -10.73 25.81 31.04
CA ASN A 213 -12.18 25.82 30.94
C ASN A 213 -12.66 27.09 30.23
N ILE A 214 -13.73 26.98 29.49
CA ILE A 214 -14.37 28.15 28.90
C ILE A 214 -15.89 27.97 28.85
N THR A 215 -16.61 29.04 29.14
CA THR A 215 -18.05 29.14 28.95
C THR A 215 -18.33 30.12 27.84
N ILE A 216 -19.04 29.68 26.81
CA ILE A 216 -19.45 30.52 25.69
C ILE A 216 -20.92 30.87 25.92
N PRO A 217 -21.23 32.17 26.03
CA PRO A 217 -22.59 32.62 26.37
C PRO A 217 -23.59 32.33 25.26
N ASN A 218 -24.89 32.23 25.62
CA ASN A 218 -25.97 31.94 24.67
C ASN A 218 -26.21 33.04 23.62
N SER A 219 -25.66 34.23 23.84
CA SER A 219 -25.63 35.33 22.86
C SER A 219 -24.81 34.98 21.61
N VAL A 220 -23.79 34.10 21.73
CA VAL A 220 -22.96 33.68 20.61
C VAL A 220 -23.77 32.73 19.70
N THR A 221 -24.00 33.15 18.50
CA THR A 221 -24.73 32.37 17.48
C THR A 221 -23.82 31.71 16.45
N ASN A 222 -22.56 32.10 16.42
CA ASN A 222 -21.58 31.56 15.47
C ASN A 222 -20.20 31.43 16.11
N ILE A 223 -19.65 30.23 16.03
CA ILE A 223 -18.26 29.84 16.40
C ILE A 223 -17.59 29.43 15.12
N VAL A 224 -16.63 30.23 14.63
CA VAL A 224 -15.95 29.95 13.36
C VAL A 224 -14.83 28.93 13.57
N GLY A 225 -14.46 28.20 12.53
CA GLY A 225 -13.52 27.08 12.61
C GLY A 225 -12.17 27.38 13.27
N ALA A 226 -11.59 26.36 13.87
CA ALA A 226 -10.31 26.40 14.60
C ALA A 226 -10.28 27.34 15.81
N THR A 227 -11.45 27.75 16.32
CA THR A 227 -11.52 28.72 17.45
C THR A 227 -10.70 28.27 18.64
N PHE A 228 -10.70 26.99 19.01
CA PHE A 228 -9.95 26.41 20.15
C PHE A 228 -8.92 25.37 19.71
N ASP A 229 -8.54 25.38 18.44
CA ASP A 229 -7.54 24.44 17.91
C ASP A 229 -6.22 24.56 18.71
N GLY A 230 -5.64 23.43 19.14
CA GLY A 230 -4.40 23.42 19.92
C GLY A 230 -4.52 23.90 21.36
N CYS A 231 -5.74 24.05 21.93
CA CYS A 231 -5.93 24.35 23.37
C CYS A 231 -5.64 23.07 24.19
N THR A 232 -4.35 22.75 24.34
CA THR A 232 -3.91 21.46 24.87
C THR A 232 -4.28 21.18 26.32
N SER A 233 -4.56 22.23 27.15
CA SER A 233 -5.02 22.06 28.54
C SER A 233 -6.54 22.08 28.69
N LEU A 234 -7.29 22.29 27.61
CA LEU A 234 -8.75 22.46 27.67
C LEU A 234 -9.42 21.16 28.12
N VAL A 235 -10.16 21.21 29.22
CA VAL A 235 -10.85 20.06 29.84
C VAL A 235 -12.36 20.12 29.64
N THR A 236 -12.96 21.32 29.81
CA THR A 236 -14.41 21.49 29.68
C THR A 236 -14.76 22.74 28.87
N VAL A 237 -15.80 22.59 28.05
CA VAL A 237 -16.38 23.68 27.25
C VAL A 237 -17.90 23.68 27.46
N SER A 238 -18.48 24.82 27.82
CA SER A 238 -19.93 25.03 27.74
C SER A 238 -20.27 25.74 26.45
N LEU A 239 -21.01 25.07 25.55
CA LEU A 239 -21.45 25.61 24.28
C LEU A 239 -22.79 26.33 24.39
N PRO A 240 -23.04 27.37 23.57
CA PRO A 240 -24.33 28.04 23.49
C PRO A 240 -25.40 27.15 22.85
N ASN A 241 -26.65 27.30 23.29
CA ASN A 241 -27.75 26.39 22.89
C ASN A 241 -28.29 26.57 21.44
N ASN A 242 -27.81 27.59 20.72
CA ASN A 242 -28.40 28.02 19.42
C ASN A 242 -27.42 27.99 18.24
N ILE A 243 -26.20 27.49 18.44
CA ILE A 243 -25.30 27.24 17.31
C ILE A 243 -25.82 26.10 16.42
N THR A 244 -25.61 26.20 15.11
CA THR A 244 -26.11 25.23 14.13
C THR A 244 -25.05 24.26 13.62
N SER A 245 -23.78 24.53 13.87
CA SER A 245 -22.68 23.62 13.55
C SER A 245 -21.60 23.62 14.62
N ILE A 246 -20.87 22.50 14.73
CA ILE A 246 -19.52 22.52 15.30
C ILE A 246 -18.59 22.66 14.10
N SER A 247 -18.07 23.86 13.91
CA SER A 247 -17.26 24.22 12.74
C SER A 247 -15.95 23.45 12.67
N GLY A 248 -15.36 23.42 11.48
CA GLY A 248 -14.13 22.64 11.23
C GLY A 248 -12.97 23.02 12.14
N ASN A 249 -12.26 22.03 12.65
CA ASN A 249 -11.12 22.16 13.58
C ASN A 249 -11.45 22.89 14.90
N THR A 250 -12.71 23.13 15.25
CA THR A 250 -13.04 23.95 16.45
C THR A 250 -12.33 23.46 17.71
N PHE A 251 -12.27 22.14 17.94
CA PHE A 251 -11.59 21.51 19.08
C PHE A 251 -10.48 20.57 18.62
N CYS A 252 -9.89 20.81 17.44
CA CYS A 252 -8.76 20.03 16.97
C CYS A 252 -7.58 20.17 17.94
N ASP A 253 -6.85 19.06 18.15
CA ASP A 253 -5.70 19.04 19.06
C ASP A 253 -6.00 19.58 20.47
N CYS A 254 -7.19 19.23 21.03
CA CYS A 254 -7.56 19.43 22.44
C CYS A 254 -7.47 18.08 23.22
N PRO A 255 -6.27 17.54 23.45
CA PRO A 255 -6.09 16.17 23.96
C PRO A 255 -6.64 15.96 25.38
N ASN A 256 -6.83 17.02 26.15
CA ASN A 256 -7.35 16.95 27.51
C ASN A 256 -8.88 17.17 27.59
N LEU A 257 -9.57 17.43 26.48
CA LEU A 257 -11.03 17.60 26.47
C LEU A 257 -11.70 16.27 26.84
N GLU A 258 -12.34 16.25 28.01
CA GLU A 258 -12.93 15.03 28.59
C GLU A 258 -14.43 14.92 28.30
N ASN A 259 -15.17 16.03 28.46
CA ASN A 259 -16.61 16.07 28.33
C ASN A 259 -17.05 17.33 27.56
N ILE A 260 -17.94 17.11 26.61
CA ILE A 260 -18.61 18.18 25.88
C ILE A 260 -20.05 17.76 25.58
N SER A 261 -20.98 18.67 25.77
CA SER A 261 -22.37 18.49 25.36
C SER A 261 -22.62 19.26 24.09
N ILE A 262 -22.97 18.54 23.00
CA ILE A 262 -23.34 19.17 21.73
C ILE A 262 -24.80 19.60 21.81
N PRO A 263 -25.12 20.89 21.58
CA PRO A 263 -26.49 21.40 21.65
C PRO A 263 -27.44 20.78 20.61
N ASP A 264 -28.71 20.63 20.96
CA ASP A 264 -29.78 20.07 20.09
C ASP A 264 -30.06 20.91 18.83
N SER A 265 -29.53 22.12 18.75
CA SER A 265 -29.62 22.99 17.57
C SER A 265 -28.64 22.61 16.46
N VAL A 266 -27.58 21.84 16.78
CA VAL A 266 -26.53 21.47 15.85
C VAL A 266 -27.04 20.49 14.79
N THR A 267 -26.76 20.80 13.51
CA THR A 267 -27.13 20.01 12.34
C THR A 267 -25.95 19.36 11.65
N THR A 268 -24.73 19.87 11.88
CA THR A 268 -23.50 19.38 11.25
C THR A 268 -22.33 19.39 12.22
N ILE A 269 -21.53 18.32 12.20
CA ILE A 269 -20.20 18.27 12.81
C ILE A 269 -19.21 18.28 11.65
N GLU A 270 -18.46 19.38 11.53
CA GLU A 270 -17.63 19.65 10.36
C GLU A 270 -16.24 18.97 10.48
N ASP A 271 -15.41 19.16 9.44
CA ASP A 271 -14.13 18.45 9.29
C ASP A 271 -13.20 18.67 10.48
N SER A 272 -12.65 17.59 11.03
CA SER A 272 -11.68 17.61 12.12
C SER A 272 -12.17 18.28 13.40
N ALA A 273 -13.48 18.43 13.59
CA ALA A 273 -14.06 19.23 14.70
C ALA A 273 -13.55 18.80 16.09
N PHE A 274 -13.34 17.50 16.32
CA PHE A 274 -12.81 16.90 17.56
C PHE A 274 -11.54 16.05 17.31
N ARG A 275 -10.83 16.33 16.23
CA ARG A 275 -9.62 15.58 15.90
C ARG A 275 -8.61 15.64 17.05
N PHE A 276 -8.06 14.48 17.46
CA PHE A 276 -7.11 14.32 18.57
C PHE A 276 -7.60 14.78 19.95
N CYS A 277 -8.91 14.79 20.18
CA CYS A 277 -9.47 14.90 21.54
C CYS A 277 -9.27 13.57 22.29
N LYS A 278 -8.03 13.31 22.71
CA LYS A 278 -7.59 11.98 23.19
C LYS A 278 -8.29 11.52 24.46
N LYS A 279 -8.72 12.44 25.37
CA LYS A 279 -9.41 12.07 26.60
C LYS A 279 -10.92 12.01 26.48
N LEU A 280 -11.51 12.37 25.33
CA LEU A 280 -12.95 12.29 25.12
C LEU A 280 -13.41 10.83 25.18
N LYS A 281 -14.29 10.52 26.19
CA LYS A 281 -14.73 9.14 26.44
C LYS A 281 -16.04 8.78 25.78
N ASN A 282 -17.02 9.67 25.88
CA ASN A 282 -18.37 9.43 25.37
C ASN A 282 -18.87 10.68 24.68
N ILE A 283 -19.60 10.49 23.59
CA ILE A 283 -20.26 11.61 22.92
C ILE A 283 -21.64 11.18 22.45
N THR A 284 -22.61 12.07 22.67
CA THR A 284 -23.98 11.92 22.14
C THR A 284 -24.16 12.91 21.02
N ILE A 285 -24.47 12.42 19.83
CA ILE A 285 -24.75 13.24 18.66
C ILE A 285 -26.25 13.61 18.71
N PRO A 286 -26.59 14.92 18.65
CA PRO A 286 -27.99 15.37 18.71
C PRO A 286 -28.85 14.92 17.51
N ASN A 287 -30.16 14.81 17.76
CA ASN A 287 -31.13 14.31 16.78
C ASN A 287 -31.33 15.16 15.52
N LYS A 288 -30.76 16.36 15.45
CA LYS A 288 -30.79 17.20 14.22
C LYS A 288 -29.54 17.06 13.36
N VAL A 289 -28.50 16.38 13.85
CA VAL A 289 -27.28 16.19 13.05
C VAL A 289 -27.57 15.26 11.91
N THR A 290 -27.27 15.72 10.71
CA THR A 290 -27.43 14.97 9.46
C THR A 290 -26.09 14.52 8.86
N ASN A 291 -24.99 15.19 9.23
CA ASN A 291 -23.67 14.94 8.68
C ASN A 291 -22.60 14.98 9.78
N ILE A 292 -21.73 13.96 9.78
CA ILE A 292 -20.46 13.90 10.50
C ILE A 292 -19.38 13.90 9.43
N SER A 293 -18.61 15.00 9.33
CA SER A 293 -17.65 15.20 8.25
C SER A 293 -16.35 14.40 8.46
N SER A 294 -15.42 14.55 7.51
CA SER A 294 -14.14 13.82 7.52
C SER A 294 -13.31 14.17 8.76
N TYR A 295 -12.63 13.16 9.31
CA TYR A 295 -11.74 13.30 10.48
C TYR A 295 -12.41 13.84 11.75
N ALA A 296 -13.74 13.94 11.82
CA ALA A 296 -14.44 14.64 12.91
C ALA A 296 -14.03 14.16 14.30
N PHE A 297 -13.81 12.85 14.50
CA PHE A 297 -13.33 12.23 15.75
C PHE A 297 -12.01 11.47 15.58
N TYR A 298 -11.24 11.79 14.53
CA TYR A 298 -9.97 11.12 14.26
C TYR A 298 -9.03 11.20 15.47
N GLY A 299 -8.50 10.07 15.91
CA GLY A 299 -7.53 10.01 17.02
C GLY A 299 -8.10 10.31 18.39
N CYS A 300 -9.42 10.22 18.58
CA CYS A 300 -10.07 10.23 19.90
C CYS A 300 -9.84 8.88 20.59
N THR A 301 -8.60 8.65 21.03
CA THR A 301 -8.12 7.32 21.47
C THR A 301 -8.87 6.73 22.66
N ASN A 302 -9.45 7.56 23.53
CA ASN A 302 -10.24 7.11 24.69
C ASN A 302 -11.75 7.05 24.42
N LEU A 303 -12.21 7.32 23.20
CA LEU A 303 -13.63 7.27 22.87
C LEU A 303 -14.13 5.83 22.96
N GLU A 304 -14.96 5.55 23.96
CA GLU A 304 -15.51 4.21 24.24
C GLU A 304 -16.88 4.01 23.59
N LYS A 305 -17.71 5.05 23.57
CA LYS A 305 -19.07 5.01 23.04
C LYS A 305 -19.45 6.28 22.29
N VAL A 306 -20.13 6.06 21.17
CA VAL A 306 -20.75 7.13 20.37
C VAL A 306 -22.21 6.77 20.17
N SER A 307 -23.14 7.67 20.53
CA SER A 307 -24.56 7.54 20.23
C SER A 307 -24.86 8.37 18.99
N ILE A 308 -25.22 7.73 17.89
CA ILE A 308 -25.51 8.38 16.60
C ILE A 308 -27.00 8.24 16.31
N PRO A 309 -27.74 9.33 16.08
CA PRO A 309 -29.17 9.28 15.79
C PRO A 309 -29.45 8.89 14.34
N ASP A 310 -30.69 8.44 14.07
CA ASP A 310 -31.17 8.06 12.73
C ASP A 310 -31.23 9.22 11.74
N SER A 311 -31.12 10.46 12.20
CA SER A 311 -31.01 11.65 11.35
C SER A 311 -29.70 11.71 10.54
N VAL A 312 -28.64 11.05 11.02
CA VAL A 312 -27.34 11.06 10.33
C VAL A 312 -27.43 10.21 9.06
N THR A 313 -27.12 10.86 7.94
CA THR A 313 -27.15 10.25 6.60
C THR A 313 -25.75 10.10 5.98
N SER A 314 -24.73 10.72 6.59
CA SER A 314 -23.35 10.70 6.10
C SER A 314 -22.34 10.67 7.26
N ILE A 315 -21.35 9.79 7.14
CA ILE A 315 -20.17 9.71 8.00
C ILE A 315 -18.96 9.74 7.07
N GLY A 316 -18.15 10.80 7.18
CA GLY A 316 -17.07 11.07 6.25
C GLY A 316 -15.83 10.21 6.45
N ARG A 317 -14.88 10.39 5.54
CA ARG A 317 -13.59 9.71 5.52
C ARG A 317 -12.87 9.85 6.86
N SER A 318 -12.33 8.75 7.38
CA SER A 318 -11.55 8.71 8.62
C SER A 318 -12.27 9.30 9.85
N ALA A 319 -13.60 9.42 9.83
CA ALA A 319 -14.33 10.13 10.88
C ALA A 319 -14.08 9.58 12.28
N PHE A 320 -13.87 8.28 12.43
CA PHE A 320 -13.57 7.58 13.69
C PHE A 320 -12.23 6.83 13.65
N ALA A 321 -11.36 7.13 12.67
CA ALA A 321 -10.07 6.45 12.59
C ALA A 321 -9.24 6.69 13.88
N PHE A 322 -8.52 5.64 14.32
CA PHE A 322 -7.72 5.65 15.56
C PHE A 322 -8.51 5.90 16.86
N CYS A 323 -9.82 5.65 16.85
CA CYS A 323 -10.61 5.57 18.08
C CYS A 323 -10.36 4.19 18.74
N SER A 324 -9.15 4.01 19.26
CA SER A 324 -8.64 2.69 19.68
C SER A 324 -9.40 2.05 20.85
N ASN A 325 -10.13 2.83 21.64
CA ASN A 325 -10.97 2.32 22.74
C ASN A 325 -12.45 2.12 22.37
N LEU A 326 -12.88 2.45 21.13
CA LEU A 326 -14.24 2.27 20.68
C LEU A 326 -14.59 0.77 20.66
N GLN A 327 -15.62 0.36 21.41
CA GLN A 327 -15.97 -1.05 21.62
C GLN A 327 -17.10 -1.52 20.71
N ASP A 328 -18.16 -0.74 20.65
CA ASP A 328 -19.37 -1.05 19.89
C ASP A 328 -19.77 0.14 19.02
N PHE A 329 -20.26 -0.14 17.81
CA PHE A 329 -20.78 0.90 16.93
C PHE A 329 -22.08 0.46 16.26
N ILE A 330 -23.13 1.27 16.42
CA ILE A 330 -24.41 1.06 15.78
C ILE A 330 -24.58 2.13 14.71
N MET A 331 -24.58 1.69 13.45
CA MET A 331 -24.75 2.58 12.30
C MET A 331 -26.25 2.86 12.09
N PRO A 332 -26.64 4.12 11.92
CA PRO A 332 -28.00 4.50 11.54
C PRO A 332 -28.43 3.86 10.21
N ASP A 333 -29.71 3.46 10.09
CA ASP A 333 -30.22 2.79 8.90
C ASP A 333 -30.33 3.68 7.65
N ASN A 334 -30.02 4.97 7.78
CA ASN A 334 -30.01 5.92 6.62
C ASN A 334 -28.62 6.07 5.97
N ILE A 335 -27.60 5.46 6.52
CA ILE A 335 -26.24 5.45 5.92
C ILE A 335 -26.22 4.49 4.72
N THR A 336 -25.81 4.98 3.55
CA THR A 336 -25.70 4.18 2.33
C THR A 336 -24.26 3.83 1.96
N ASN A 337 -23.28 4.54 2.50
CA ASN A 337 -21.86 4.28 2.25
C ASN A 337 -21.04 4.42 3.53
N ILE A 338 -20.03 3.60 3.67
CA ILE A 338 -18.94 3.79 4.63
C ILE A 338 -17.75 4.28 3.80
N ASP A 339 -17.26 5.47 4.13
CA ASP A 339 -16.14 6.07 3.42
C ASP A 339 -14.81 5.41 3.78
N GLU A 340 -13.75 5.76 3.05
CA GLU A 340 -12.41 5.22 3.29
C GLU A 340 -11.92 5.52 4.71
N TYR A 341 -11.27 4.54 5.35
CA TYR A 341 -10.64 4.65 6.67
C TYR A 341 -11.60 5.02 7.81
N THR A 342 -12.92 4.95 7.64
CA THR A 342 -13.89 5.45 8.65
C THR A 342 -13.62 4.93 10.05
N PHE A 343 -13.31 3.63 10.22
CA PHE A 343 -12.98 2.98 11.49
C PHE A 343 -11.56 2.38 11.51
N TYR A 344 -10.66 2.95 10.71
CA TYR A 344 -9.27 2.48 10.63
C TYR A 344 -8.60 2.48 12.00
N SER A 345 -7.97 1.37 12.38
CA SER A 345 -7.28 1.18 13.67
C SER A 345 -8.17 1.43 14.92
N CYS A 346 -9.46 1.10 14.83
CA CYS A 346 -10.32 0.96 16.00
C CYS A 346 -10.06 -0.41 16.68
N SER A 347 -8.88 -0.55 17.28
CA SER A 347 -8.34 -1.86 17.70
C SER A 347 -9.21 -2.61 18.74
N LYS A 348 -10.02 -1.90 19.55
CA LYS A 348 -10.95 -2.50 20.52
C LYS A 348 -12.37 -2.63 20.00
N LEU A 349 -12.67 -2.30 18.74
CA LEU A 349 -14.00 -2.46 18.18
C LEU A 349 -14.36 -3.96 18.10
N GLU A 350 -15.26 -4.41 18.98
CA GLU A 350 -15.66 -5.81 19.04
C GLU A 350 -16.90 -6.11 18.18
N LYS A 351 -17.81 -5.13 18.08
CA LYS A 351 -19.09 -5.29 17.38
C LYS A 351 -19.44 -4.08 16.56
N VAL A 352 -19.91 -4.32 15.35
CA VAL A 352 -20.47 -3.30 14.48
C VAL A 352 -21.81 -3.78 13.93
N LYS A 353 -22.86 -2.96 14.06
CA LYS A 353 -24.12 -3.15 13.37
C LYS A 353 -24.15 -2.22 12.15
N LEU A 354 -24.13 -2.78 10.96
CA LEU A 354 -24.16 -2.03 9.70
C LEU A 354 -25.59 -1.63 9.33
N SER A 355 -25.72 -0.52 8.58
CA SER A 355 -27.01 -0.07 8.01
C SER A 355 -27.56 -1.08 7.00
N ASN A 356 -28.84 -1.36 7.06
CA ASN A 356 -29.51 -2.23 6.08
C ASN A 356 -29.62 -1.64 4.66
N LYS A 357 -29.35 -0.34 4.50
CA LYS A 357 -29.33 0.37 3.22
C LYS A 357 -27.92 0.56 2.64
N LEU A 358 -26.91 0.02 3.32
CA LEU A 358 -25.50 0.19 2.93
C LEU A 358 -25.24 -0.45 1.57
N GLU A 359 -24.71 0.32 0.62
CA GLU A 359 -24.40 -0.13 -0.74
C GLU A 359 -22.91 -0.46 -0.92
N ASN A 360 -22.02 0.30 -0.26
CA ASN A 360 -20.58 0.17 -0.42
C ASN A 360 -19.87 0.30 0.93
N ILE A 361 -18.78 -0.44 1.09
CA ILE A 361 -17.83 -0.31 2.20
C ILE A 361 -16.49 0.07 1.60
N GLY A 362 -16.02 1.27 1.95
CA GLY A 362 -14.82 1.90 1.38
C GLY A 362 -13.52 1.19 1.73
N ASN A 363 -12.43 1.62 1.09
CA ASN A 363 -11.10 1.07 1.33
C ASN A 363 -10.67 1.31 2.78
N TYR A 364 -10.05 0.30 3.39
CA TYR A 364 -9.51 0.35 4.76
C TYR A 364 -10.55 0.70 5.84
N ALA A 365 -11.85 0.56 5.55
CA ALA A 365 -12.90 1.05 6.43
C ALA A 365 -12.86 0.46 7.85
N PHE A 366 -12.47 -0.80 8.00
CA PHE A 366 -12.29 -1.52 9.27
C PHE A 366 -10.89 -2.15 9.39
N CYS A 367 -9.91 -1.66 8.62
CA CYS A 367 -8.54 -2.17 8.71
C CYS A 367 -7.98 -1.94 10.11
N ASP A 368 -7.23 -2.92 10.64
CA ASP A 368 -6.66 -2.93 11.99
C ASP A 368 -7.72 -2.87 13.13
N CYS A 369 -8.95 -3.32 12.88
CA CYS A 369 -9.96 -3.58 13.92
C CYS A 369 -9.69 -4.96 14.54
N GLU A 370 -8.58 -5.09 15.28
CA GLU A 370 -8.04 -6.35 15.76
C GLU A 370 -9.02 -7.16 16.64
N SER A 371 -9.88 -6.47 17.41
CA SER A 371 -10.86 -7.10 18.32
C SER A 371 -12.19 -7.43 17.67
N LEU A 372 -12.44 -7.06 16.40
CA LEU A 372 -13.71 -7.30 15.72
C LEU A 372 -13.95 -8.80 15.56
N LYS A 373 -15.01 -9.31 16.18
CA LYS A 373 -15.30 -10.76 16.25
C LYS A 373 -16.16 -11.23 15.09
N SER A 374 -17.12 -10.43 14.69
CA SER A 374 -18.06 -10.80 13.63
C SER A 374 -18.61 -9.56 12.92
N VAL A 375 -18.97 -9.74 11.65
CA VAL A 375 -19.67 -8.72 10.88
C VAL A 375 -20.74 -9.36 10.00
N SER A 376 -21.93 -8.73 9.97
CA SER A 376 -23.01 -9.10 9.05
C SER A 376 -23.12 -8.03 7.97
N ILE A 377 -22.71 -8.39 6.75
CA ILE A 377 -22.75 -7.50 5.58
C ILE A 377 -24.16 -7.59 4.97
N PRO A 378 -24.89 -6.47 4.86
CA PRO A 378 -26.26 -6.46 4.34
C PRO A 378 -26.35 -6.87 2.86
N ASN A 379 -27.54 -7.34 2.45
CA ASN A 379 -27.79 -7.71 1.04
C ASN A 379 -27.68 -6.53 0.06
N SER A 380 -27.80 -5.30 0.54
CA SER A 380 -27.67 -4.08 -0.27
C SER A 380 -26.23 -3.80 -0.74
N VAL A 381 -25.22 -4.35 -0.01
CA VAL A 381 -23.80 -4.11 -0.33
C VAL A 381 -23.41 -4.77 -1.65
N LYS A 382 -22.80 -3.99 -2.52
CA LYS A 382 -22.34 -4.39 -3.85
C LYS A 382 -20.81 -4.54 -3.93
N ILE A 383 -20.08 -3.70 -3.19
CA ILE A 383 -18.62 -3.60 -3.25
C ILE A 383 -18.04 -3.63 -1.84
N LEU A 384 -17.04 -4.48 -1.66
CA LEU A 384 -16.11 -4.42 -0.53
C LEU A 384 -14.80 -3.81 -1.02
N GLY A 385 -14.37 -2.72 -0.39
CA GLY A 385 -13.17 -1.98 -0.76
C GLY A 385 -11.87 -2.75 -0.49
N ASN A 386 -10.76 -2.14 -0.90
CA ASN A 386 -9.44 -2.69 -0.62
C ASN A 386 -9.15 -2.66 0.89
N ALA A 387 -8.52 -3.72 1.41
CA ALA A 387 -8.12 -3.88 2.79
C ALA A 387 -9.23 -3.58 3.82
N VAL A 388 -10.49 -3.80 3.42
CA VAL A 388 -11.66 -3.39 4.22
C VAL A 388 -11.65 -3.97 5.63
N PHE A 389 -11.23 -5.24 5.81
CA PHE A 389 -11.07 -5.94 7.09
C PHE A 389 -9.63 -6.45 7.29
N SER A 390 -8.65 -5.83 6.63
CA SER A 390 -7.26 -6.21 6.79
C SER A 390 -6.85 -6.12 8.27
N ASN A 391 -6.08 -7.12 8.77
CA ASN A 391 -5.63 -7.23 10.14
C ASN A 391 -6.77 -7.30 11.20
N CYS A 392 -7.98 -7.68 10.82
CA CYS A 392 -9.02 -8.02 11.79
C CYS A 392 -8.74 -9.43 12.37
N THR A 393 -7.70 -9.54 13.20
CA THR A 393 -7.14 -10.83 13.63
C THR A 393 -8.10 -11.69 14.46
N SER A 394 -9.07 -11.07 15.15
CA SER A 394 -10.11 -11.77 15.90
C SER A 394 -11.37 -12.07 15.09
N LEU A 395 -11.45 -11.64 13.82
CA LEU A 395 -12.64 -11.80 12.99
C LEU A 395 -12.84 -13.28 12.65
N ASN A 396 -13.82 -13.88 13.33
CA ASN A 396 -14.12 -15.31 13.22
C ASN A 396 -15.22 -15.59 12.19
N THR A 397 -16.23 -14.74 12.13
CA THR A 397 -17.42 -14.96 11.30
C THR A 397 -17.78 -13.72 10.49
N VAL A 398 -17.92 -13.91 9.18
CA VAL A 398 -18.45 -12.90 8.26
C VAL A 398 -19.66 -13.49 7.54
N THR A 399 -20.82 -12.90 7.78
CA THR A 399 -22.02 -13.21 7.00
C THR A 399 -22.09 -12.25 5.81
N THR A 400 -22.02 -12.78 4.60
CA THR A 400 -22.01 -11.95 3.38
C THR A 400 -23.41 -11.78 2.80
N GLY A 401 -23.73 -10.55 2.39
CA GLY A 401 -24.94 -10.25 1.62
C GLY A 401 -24.93 -10.91 0.23
N SER A 402 -26.11 -11.21 -0.31
CA SER A 402 -26.29 -11.95 -1.56
C SER A 402 -25.90 -11.17 -2.84
N ASN A 403 -25.69 -9.85 -2.76
CA ASN A 403 -25.50 -8.99 -3.94
C ASN A 403 -24.07 -8.47 -4.15
N ILE A 404 -23.11 -8.91 -3.35
CA ILE A 404 -21.70 -8.51 -3.50
C ILE A 404 -21.21 -8.92 -4.89
N LYS A 405 -20.66 -7.96 -5.64
CA LYS A 405 -20.12 -8.14 -7.02
C LYS A 405 -18.60 -8.23 -7.03
N SER A 406 -17.95 -7.44 -6.17
CA SER A 406 -16.48 -7.38 -6.11
C SER A 406 -15.97 -7.27 -4.67
N ILE A 407 -14.82 -7.89 -4.47
CA ILE A 407 -14.03 -7.84 -3.24
C ILE A 407 -12.67 -7.27 -3.63
N GLY A 408 -12.23 -6.24 -2.92
CA GLY A 408 -10.98 -5.53 -3.19
C GLY A 408 -9.72 -6.32 -2.83
N ASP A 409 -8.58 -5.75 -3.17
CA ASP A 409 -7.27 -6.27 -2.77
C ASP A 409 -7.14 -6.25 -1.24
N GLN A 410 -6.49 -7.27 -0.66
CA GLN A 410 -6.24 -7.36 0.78
C GLN A 410 -7.52 -7.33 1.67
N ALA A 411 -8.71 -7.53 1.12
CA ALA A 411 -9.97 -7.29 1.82
C ALA A 411 -10.08 -8.00 3.18
N PHE A 412 -9.49 -9.18 3.33
CA PHE A 412 -9.42 -9.99 4.56
C PHE A 412 -7.97 -10.41 4.88
N PHE A 413 -6.98 -9.60 4.47
CA PHE A 413 -5.57 -9.85 4.72
C PHE A 413 -5.31 -10.03 6.23
N GLU A 414 -4.59 -11.11 6.63
CA GLU A 414 -4.26 -11.43 8.04
C GLU A 414 -5.48 -11.64 8.96
N CYS A 415 -6.66 -11.98 8.43
CA CYS A 415 -7.82 -12.39 9.24
C CYS A 415 -7.62 -13.83 9.74
N LYS A 416 -6.66 -14.01 10.65
CA LYS A 416 -6.20 -15.33 11.09
C LYS A 416 -7.28 -16.20 11.75
N SER A 417 -8.25 -15.59 12.40
CA SER A 417 -9.35 -16.30 13.08
C SER A 417 -10.53 -16.61 12.18
N LEU A 418 -10.53 -16.18 10.91
CA LEU A 418 -11.68 -16.33 10.01
C LEU A 418 -11.91 -17.81 9.68
N GLU A 419 -12.94 -18.38 10.29
CA GLU A 419 -13.26 -19.80 10.16
C GLU A 419 -14.51 -20.03 9.32
N ASN A 420 -15.57 -19.28 9.63
CA ASN A 420 -16.88 -19.43 9.00
C ASN A 420 -17.08 -18.32 7.96
N PHE A 421 -16.74 -18.64 6.71
CA PHE A 421 -16.81 -17.67 5.61
C PHE A 421 -17.32 -18.34 4.32
N SER A 422 -18.28 -17.71 3.68
CA SER A 422 -18.75 -18.11 2.37
C SER A 422 -19.07 -16.88 1.51
N LEU A 423 -18.80 -16.97 0.22
CA LEU A 423 -19.12 -15.94 -0.75
C LEU A 423 -20.38 -16.25 -1.54
N PRO A 424 -21.22 -15.26 -1.83
CA PRO A 424 -22.38 -15.45 -2.69
C PRO A 424 -21.95 -15.67 -4.15
N SER A 425 -22.78 -16.38 -4.90
CA SER A 425 -22.56 -16.65 -6.34
C SER A 425 -22.57 -15.38 -7.22
N SER A 426 -22.99 -14.26 -6.66
CA SER A 426 -23.00 -12.94 -7.32
C SER A 426 -21.60 -12.35 -7.51
N VAL A 427 -20.59 -12.80 -6.75
CA VAL A 427 -19.19 -12.30 -6.84
C VAL A 427 -18.59 -12.64 -8.19
N LYS A 428 -18.01 -11.64 -8.85
CA LYS A 428 -17.38 -11.73 -10.17
C LYS A 428 -15.88 -11.48 -10.14
N SER A 429 -15.38 -10.80 -9.11
CA SER A 429 -13.96 -10.53 -8.95
C SER A 429 -13.55 -10.54 -7.47
N ILE A 430 -12.35 -11.05 -7.22
CA ILE A 430 -11.68 -11.02 -5.91
C ILE A 430 -10.27 -10.52 -6.16
N GLY A 431 -9.87 -9.51 -5.39
CA GLY A 431 -8.59 -8.84 -5.52
C GLY A 431 -7.38 -9.69 -5.11
N LYS A 432 -6.20 -9.12 -5.30
CA LYS A 432 -4.93 -9.74 -4.91
C LYS A 432 -4.82 -9.86 -3.40
N VAL A 433 -4.20 -10.93 -2.94
CA VAL A 433 -3.93 -11.27 -1.54
C VAL A 433 -5.15 -11.06 -0.62
N ALA A 434 -6.37 -11.26 -1.20
CA ALA A 434 -7.62 -10.94 -0.50
C ALA A 434 -7.82 -11.76 0.79
N PHE A 435 -7.30 -12.99 0.84
CA PHE A 435 -7.37 -13.90 2.01
C PHE A 435 -5.97 -14.32 2.49
N TYR A 436 -4.97 -13.47 2.27
CA TYR A 436 -3.59 -13.75 2.71
C TYR A 436 -3.54 -14.06 4.21
N ASN A 437 -2.91 -15.18 4.59
CA ASN A 437 -2.78 -15.66 5.98
C ASN A 437 -4.13 -15.83 6.75
N CYS A 438 -5.23 -16.10 6.05
CA CYS A 438 -6.47 -16.52 6.70
C CYS A 438 -6.36 -18.01 7.13
N SER A 439 -5.49 -18.28 8.09
CA SER A 439 -5.05 -19.65 8.46
C SER A 439 -6.14 -20.53 9.08
N SER A 440 -7.23 -19.94 9.58
CA SER A 440 -8.35 -20.70 10.17
C SER A 440 -9.42 -21.13 9.16
N ILE A 441 -9.41 -20.67 7.92
CA ILE A 441 -10.37 -21.11 6.89
C ILE A 441 -10.13 -22.59 6.57
N LYS A 442 -11.10 -23.47 6.92
CA LYS A 442 -10.98 -24.91 6.68
C LYS A 442 -11.49 -25.34 5.31
N SER A 443 -12.47 -24.64 4.79
CA SER A 443 -13.07 -24.88 3.47
C SER A 443 -13.48 -23.57 2.82
N PHE A 444 -13.35 -23.49 1.51
CA PHE A 444 -13.70 -22.30 0.74
C PHE A 444 -14.34 -22.70 -0.59
N THR A 445 -15.53 -22.17 -0.86
CA THR A 445 -16.19 -22.34 -2.16
C THR A 445 -15.85 -21.13 -3.03
N ILE A 446 -15.04 -21.35 -4.06
CA ILE A 446 -14.68 -20.31 -5.02
C ILE A 446 -15.91 -19.95 -5.87
N PRO A 447 -16.33 -18.68 -5.94
CA PRO A 447 -17.44 -18.28 -6.82
C PRO A 447 -17.07 -18.37 -8.30
N GLN A 448 -18.02 -18.09 -9.20
CA GLN A 448 -17.82 -18.17 -10.66
C GLN A 448 -17.01 -16.95 -11.17
N ILE A 449 -15.75 -16.89 -10.80
CA ILE A 449 -14.75 -15.88 -11.23
C ILE A 449 -13.92 -16.43 -12.40
N ASP A 450 -13.22 -15.58 -13.13
CA ASP A 450 -12.42 -15.94 -14.31
C ASP A 450 -10.95 -16.24 -14.00
N ARG A 451 -10.46 -15.83 -12.83
CA ARG A 451 -9.08 -16.06 -12.35
C ARG A 451 -9.00 -16.23 -10.84
N ILE A 452 -7.99 -16.94 -10.37
CA ILE A 452 -7.54 -16.89 -8.98
C ILE A 452 -6.40 -15.88 -8.93
N SER A 453 -6.66 -14.73 -8.30
CA SER A 453 -5.72 -13.60 -8.28
C SER A 453 -4.44 -13.92 -7.51
N GLU A 454 -3.40 -13.11 -7.75
CA GLU A 454 -2.10 -13.20 -7.08
C GLU A 454 -2.25 -13.27 -5.56
N GLY A 455 -1.62 -14.30 -4.96
CA GLY A 455 -1.58 -14.53 -3.53
C GLY A 455 -2.96 -14.66 -2.85
N MET A 456 -4.05 -14.90 -3.58
CA MET A 456 -5.41 -14.84 -3.04
C MET A 456 -5.57 -15.66 -1.76
N PHE A 457 -4.98 -16.85 -1.68
CA PHE A 457 -5.03 -17.77 -0.55
C PHE A 457 -3.64 -18.07 0.03
N HIS A 458 -2.66 -17.21 -0.21
CA HIS A 458 -1.32 -17.40 0.33
C HIS A 458 -1.37 -17.55 1.87
N GLY A 459 -0.75 -18.59 2.42
CA GLY A 459 -0.71 -18.86 3.86
C GLY A 459 -2.05 -19.33 4.46
N CYS A 460 -3.05 -19.68 3.63
CA CYS A 460 -4.30 -20.26 4.12
C CYS A 460 -4.10 -21.73 4.54
N SER A 461 -3.29 -21.93 5.56
CA SER A 461 -2.89 -23.27 6.02
C SER A 461 -4.05 -24.14 6.55
N GLY A 462 -5.21 -23.56 6.86
CA GLY A 462 -6.40 -24.31 7.27
C GLY A 462 -7.09 -25.08 6.14
N ILE A 463 -6.93 -24.65 4.88
CA ILE A 463 -7.62 -25.24 3.72
C ILE A 463 -7.06 -26.64 3.46
N THR A 464 -7.94 -27.65 3.45
CA THR A 464 -7.55 -29.04 3.17
C THR A 464 -7.89 -29.52 1.77
N THR A 465 -8.90 -28.94 1.16
CA THR A 465 -9.33 -29.26 -0.20
C THR A 465 -9.84 -28.03 -0.93
N ILE A 466 -9.58 -27.92 -2.22
CA ILE A 466 -10.09 -26.83 -3.04
C ILE A 466 -10.63 -27.34 -4.38
N THR A 467 -11.71 -26.74 -4.86
CA THR A 467 -12.25 -26.97 -6.21
C THR A 467 -12.26 -25.64 -6.96
N VAL A 468 -11.50 -25.57 -8.01
CA VAL A 468 -11.43 -24.42 -8.92
C VAL A 468 -12.54 -24.56 -9.97
N PRO A 469 -13.49 -23.59 -10.03
CA PRO A 469 -14.61 -23.68 -10.97
C PRO A 469 -14.16 -23.56 -12.44
N ASN A 470 -14.95 -24.14 -13.36
CA ASN A 470 -14.62 -24.15 -14.78
C ASN A 470 -14.63 -22.78 -15.49
N THR A 471 -15.06 -21.73 -14.80
CA THR A 471 -14.93 -20.34 -15.28
C THR A 471 -13.50 -19.80 -15.16
N VAL A 472 -12.69 -20.38 -14.26
CA VAL A 472 -11.31 -19.95 -14.03
C VAL A 472 -10.42 -20.38 -15.20
N LYS A 473 -9.72 -19.41 -15.77
CA LYS A 473 -8.76 -19.60 -16.85
C LYS A 473 -7.31 -19.50 -16.39
N ASN A 474 -7.04 -18.76 -15.34
CA ASN A 474 -5.68 -18.52 -14.82
C ASN A 474 -5.64 -18.65 -13.30
N ILE A 475 -4.60 -19.29 -12.80
CA ILE A 475 -4.19 -19.25 -11.40
C ILE A 475 -2.92 -18.41 -11.40
N ASP A 476 -2.99 -17.21 -10.75
CA ASP A 476 -1.90 -16.25 -10.78
C ASP A 476 -0.80 -16.63 -9.76
N MET A 477 0.29 -15.87 -9.75
CA MET A 477 1.46 -16.06 -8.88
C MET A 477 1.06 -16.22 -7.41
N ARG A 478 1.63 -17.22 -6.72
CA ARG A 478 1.45 -17.49 -5.28
C ARG A 478 0.02 -17.68 -4.82
N ALA A 479 -0.91 -17.97 -5.71
CA ALA A 479 -2.35 -18.02 -5.41
C ALA A 479 -2.71 -18.94 -4.24
N PHE A 480 -2.02 -20.09 -4.08
CA PHE A 480 -2.15 -21.07 -2.99
C PHE A 480 -0.80 -21.33 -2.30
N TYR A 481 0.16 -20.41 -2.39
CA TYR A 481 1.47 -20.57 -1.76
C TYR A 481 1.33 -20.78 -0.23
N ASP A 482 2.08 -21.72 0.32
CA ASP A 482 2.04 -22.12 1.73
C ASP A 482 0.63 -22.48 2.25
N CYS A 483 -0.22 -23.06 1.37
CA CYS A 483 -1.42 -23.77 1.84
C CYS A 483 -0.98 -25.16 2.37
N SER A 484 -0.24 -25.17 3.48
CA SER A 484 0.54 -26.33 3.93
C SER A 484 -0.29 -27.58 4.27
N ASN A 485 -1.59 -27.45 4.59
CA ASN A 485 -2.51 -28.56 4.81
C ASN A 485 -3.39 -28.94 3.59
N LEU A 486 -3.17 -28.28 2.43
CA LEU A 486 -3.92 -28.58 1.22
C LEU A 486 -3.57 -29.99 0.70
N LYS A 487 -4.50 -30.94 0.84
CA LYS A 487 -4.32 -32.35 0.45
C LYS A 487 -4.71 -32.62 -1.01
N SER A 488 -5.68 -31.89 -1.52
CA SER A 488 -6.13 -32.06 -2.91
C SER A 488 -6.67 -30.78 -3.52
N ALA A 489 -6.36 -30.55 -4.78
CA ALA A 489 -6.84 -29.44 -5.60
C ALA A 489 -7.45 -29.99 -6.90
N LYS A 490 -8.76 -29.77 -7.12
CA LYS A 490 -9.40 -30.05 -8.39
C LYS A 490 -9.35 -28.80 -9.25
N LEU A 491 -8.60 -28.87 -10.34
CA LEU A 491 -8.40 -27.76 -11.28
C LEU A 491 -9.55 -27.60 -12.27
N SER A 492 -9.70 -26.39 -12.82
CA SER A 492 -10.65 -26.08 -13.90
C SER A 492 -10.27 -26.78 -15.19
N ASN A 493 -11.23 -27.42 -15.86
CA ASN A 493 -11.01 -28.02 -17.20
C ASN A 493 -10.72 -26.97 -18.31
N ASN A 494 -10.92 -25.67 -18.01
CA ASN A 494 -10.66 -24.57 -18.93
C ASN A 494 -9.39 -23.76 -18.54
N LEU A 495 -8.64 -24.24 -17.54
CA LEU A 495 -7.43 -23.58 -17.05
C LEU A 495 -6.39 -23.48 -18.17
N LYS A 496 -5.76 -22.32 -18.34
CA LYS A 496 -4.74 -22.04 -19.35
C LYS A 496 -3.34 -21.95 -18.78
N SER A 497 -3.22 -21.35 -17.58
CA SER A 497 -1.93 -21.14 -16.95
C SER A 497 -1.98 -21.34 -15.44
N ILE A 498 -0.85 -21.77 -14.89
CA ILE A 498 -0.54 -21.84 -13.46
C ILE A 498 0.71 -20.98 -13.25
N GLY A 499 0.59 -19.91 -12.47
CA GLY A 499 1.65 -18.91 -12.27
C GLY A 499 2.76 -19.35 -11.33
N GLU A 500 3.77 -18.51 -11.24
CA GLU A 500 4.95 -18.70 -10.38
C GLU A 500 4.55 -18.96 -8.92
N ASP A 501 5.20 -19.94 -8.28
CA ASP A 501 4.96 -20.34 -6.88
C ASP A 501 3.48 -20.68 -6.55
N ALA A 502 2.61 -20.91 -7.53
CA ALA A 502 1.14 -20.94 -7.30
C ALA A 502 0.70 -21.97 -6.25
N PHE A 503 1.37 -23.11 -6.14
CA PHE A 503 1.18 -24.15 -5.12
C PHE A 503 2.48 -24.42 -4.34
N GLY A 504 3.46 -23.50 -4.39
CA GLY A 504 4.70 -23.66 -3.63
C GLY A 504 4.43 -23.86 -2.14
N PHE A 505 5.20 -24.76 -1.50
CA PHE A 505 5.04 -25.14 -0.08
C PHE A 505 3.68 -25.73 0.29
N CYS A 506 2.89 -26.24 -0.67
CA CYS A 506 1.72 -27.07 -0.37
C CYS A 506 2.18 -28.47 0.10
N SER A 507 2.84 -28.50 1.26
CA SER A 507 3.55 -29.69 1.75
C SER A 507 2.69 -30.92 2.04
N SER A 508 1.37 -30.77 2.16
CA SER A 508 0.42 -31.88 2.30
C SER A 508 -0.23 -32.33 1.00
N LEU A 509 0.05 -31.69 -0.14
CA LEU A 509 -0.57 -32.02 -1.43
C LEU A 509 -0.18 -33.45 -1.85
N ASP A 510 -1.17 -34.35 -1.96
CA ASP A 510 -0.93 -35.78 -2.24
C ASP A 510 -0.82 -36.10 -3.73
N SER A 511 -1.65 -35.48 -4.53
CA SER A 511 -1.65 -35.66 -5.99
C SER A 511 -2.29 -34.47 -6.70
N ILE A 512 -1.91 -34.27 -7.97
CA ILE A 512 -2.54 -33.26 -8.81
C ILE A 512 -2.69 -33.74 -10.26
N VAL A 513 -3.80 -33.36 -10.90
CA VAL A 513 -4.07 -33.59 -12.32
C VAL A 513 -4.12 -32.22 -12.99
N ILE A 514 -3.16 -32.00 -13.90
CA ILE A 514 -3.10 -30.79 -14.72
C ILE A 514 -3.91 -31.07 -16.01
N PRO A 515 -5.01 -30.34 -16.26
CA PRO A 515 -5.84 -30.55 -17.44
C PRO A 515 -5.11 -30.22 -18.73
N ASP A 516 -5.48 -30.90 -19.82
CA ASP A 516 -4.87 -30.68 -21.14
C ASP A 516 -5.13 -29.28 -21.74
N SER A 517 -6.00 -28.48 -21.10
CA SER A 517 -6.20 -27.08 -21.44
C SER A 517 -5.06 -26.16 -21.00
N VAL A 518 -4.20 -26.61 -20.04
CA VAL A 518 -3.04 -25.89 -19.55
C VAL A 518 -1.89 -25.96 -20.50
N THR A 519 -1.37 -24.81 -20.90
CA THR A 519 -0.22 -24.70 -21.83
C THR A 519 1.04 -24.19 -21.15
N THR A 520 0.92 -23.54 -20.01
CA THR A 520 2.05 -22.97 -19.25
C THR A 520 1.91 -23.24 -17.75
N ILE A 521 3.00 -23.62 -17.14
CA ILE A 521 3.18 -23.71 -15.68
C ILE A 521 4.50 -23.01 -15.40
N ASP A 522 4.43 -21.90 -14.65
CA ASP A 522 5.59 -21.06 -14.42
C ASP A 522 6.53 -21.60 -13.32
N ILE A 523 7.65 -20.95 -13.17
CA ILE A 523 8.75 -21.28 -12.24
C ILE A 523 8.19 -21.59 -10.84
N ARG A 524 8.72 -22.68 -10.19
CA ARG A 524 8.41 -23.06 -8.80
C ARG A 524 6.94 -23.34 -8.49
N ALA A 525 6.08 -23.50 -9.50
CA ALA A 525 4.63 -23.64 -9.24
C ALA A 525 4.26 -24.76 -8.25
N PHE A 526 5.08 -25.81 -8.10
CA PHE A 526 4.93 -26.92 -7.14
C PHE A 526 6.19 -27.10 -6.28
N TYR A 527 6.97 -26.05 -6.09
CA TYR A 527 8.18 -26.08 -5.29
C TYR A 527 7.89 -26.50 -3.84
N GLU A 528 8.70 -27.40 -3.26
CA GLU A 528 8.56 -27.91 -1.89
C GLU A 528 7.18 -28.55 -1.57
N CYS A 529 6.50 -29.12 -2.56
CA CYS A 529 5.33 -29.97 -2.34
C CYS A 529 5.78 -31.36 -1.86
N SER A 530 6.35 -31.42 -0.66
CA SER A 530 7.09 -32.58 -0.16
C SER A 530 6.28 -33.88 -0.07
N ASN A 531 4.95 -33.84 0.08
CA ASN A 531 4.09 -35.03 0.11
C ASN A 531 3.48 -35.40 -1.26
N LEU A 532 3.83 -34.69 -2.34
CA LEU A 532 3.29 -34.92 -3.67
C LEU A 532 3.80 -36.25 -4.25
N LYS A 533 2.90 -37.25 -4.31
CA LYS A 533 3.26 -38.64 -4.73
C LYS A 533 3.09 -38.86 -6.23
N SER A 534 2.15 -38.16 -6.87
CA SER A 534 1.87 -38.33 -8.30
C SER A 534 1.38 -37.04 -8.94
N VAL A 535 1.83 -36.81 -10.17
CA VAL A 535 1.42 -35.70 -11.03
C VAL A 535 1.04 -36.22 -12.39
N LYS A 536 -0.16 -35.84 -12.87
CA LYS A 536 -0.50 -36.02 -14.29
C LYS A 536 -0.32 -34.66 -14.98
N LEU A 537 0.64 -34.55 -15.87
CA LEU A 537 0.91 -33.35 -16.66
C LEU A 537 -0.05 -33.19 -17.82
N SER A 538 -0.24 -31.96 -18.29
CA SER A 538 -0.97 -31.63 -19.51
C SER A 538 -0.17 -32.07 -20.74
N ASN A 539 -0.86 -32.71 -21.71
CA ASN A 539 -0.25 -33.08 -22.99
C ASN A 539 0.06 -31.90 -23.94
N ASN A 540 -0.24 -30.69 -23.52
CA ASN A 540 0.01 -29.45 -24.27
C ASN A 540 1.08 -28.53 -23.62
N LEU A 541 1.78 -29.01 -22.60
CA LEU A 541 2.91 -28.28 -22.02
C LEU A 541 4.08 -28.25 -22.99
N THR A 542 4.72 -27.07 -23.10
CA THR A 542 5.89 -26.89 -23.97
C THR A 542 7.22 -26.98 -23.22
N ASN A 543 7.22 -26.68 -21.95
CA ASN A 543 8.41 -26.70 -21.06
C ASN A 543 8.05 -27.29 -19.70
N ILE A 544 9.04 -27.82 -19.01
CA ILE A 544 9.08 -28.01 -17.56
C ILE A 544 10.00 -26.92 -17.05
N ASP A 545 9.42 -25.93 -16.40
CA ASP A 545 10.15 -24.71 -16.03
C ASP A 545 11.04 -24.90 -14.79
N GLU A 546 11.85 -23.88 -14.50
CA GLU A 546 12.88 -23.90 -13.46
C GLU A 546 12.28 -24.15 -12.07
N PHE A 547 12.88 -25.05 -11.28
CA PHE A 547 12.43 -25.48 -9.95
C PHE A 547 10.98 -26.01 -9.88
N LEU A 548 10.34 -26.34 -10.99
CA LEU A 548 8.90 -26.62 -11.05
C LEU A 548 8.43 -27.64 -10.00
N PHE A 549 9.16 -28.73 -9.81
CA PHE A 549 8.90 -29.80 -8.83
C PHE A 549 10.06 -30.00 -7.85
N SER A 550 10.96 -29.02 -7.73
CA SER A 550 12.08 -29.12 -6.78
C SER A 550 11.55 -29.27 -5.37
N GLY A 551 12.13 -30.19 -4.59
CA GLY A 551 11.70 -30.51 -3.23
C GLY A 551 10.42 -31.37 -3.14
N CYS A 552 9.92 -31.92 -4.27
CA CYS A 552 8.81 -32.89 -4.23
C CYS A 552 9.33 -34.27 -3.81
N SER A 553 9.81 -34.38 -2.56
CA SER A 553 10.55 -35.54 -2.07
C SER A 553 9.76 -36.86 -2.10
N SER A 554 8.42 -36.81 -2.05
CA SER A 554 7.56 -38.01 -2.13
C SER A 554 7.18 -38.46 -3.56
N LEU A 555 7.57 -37.70 -4.61
CA LEU A 555 7.23 -37.99 -5.99
C LEU A 555 7.92 -39.28 -6.42
N LYS A 556 7.13 -40.29 -6.91
CA LYS A 556 7.64 -41.62 -7.24
C LYS A 556 7.93 -41.78 -8.71
N ASP A 557 6.99 -41.38 -9.54
CA ASP A 557 7.05 -41.57 -10.99
C ASP A 557 6.47 -40.34 -11.68
N ILE A 558 7.08 -39.97 -12.81
CA ILE A 558 6.53 -38.91 -13.67
C ILE A 558 6.76 -39.23 -15.13
N THR A 559 5.78 -38.86 -15.96
CA THR A 559 5.88 -38.92 -17.42
C THR A 559 5.88 -37.53 -17.99
N ILE A 560 6.96 -37.16 -18.67
CA ILE A 560 7.09 -35.88 -19.38
C ILE A 560 6.42 -36.05 -20.75
N PRO A 561 5.41 -35.24 -21.10
CA PRO A 561 4.68 -35.33 -22.36
C PRO A 561 5.59 -35.07 -23.57
N ASN A 562 5.20 -35.66 -24.73
CA ASN A 562 5.91 -35.44 -26.01
C ASN A 562 5.85 -33.97 -26.48
N SER A 563 4.96 -33.16 -25.99
CA SER A 563 4.87 -31.72 -26.30
C SER A 563 6.01 -30.89 -25.70
N VAL A 564 6.66 -31.41 -24.65
CA VAL A 564 7.74 -30.71 -23.92
C VAL A 564 9.02 -30.76 -24.75
N LYS A 565 9.64 -29.59 -24.92
CA LYS A 565 10.95 -29.41 -25.56
C LYS A 565 12.11 -29.27 -24.60
N ASN A 566 11.86 -28.62 -23.45
CA ASN A 566 12.91 -28.30 -22.49
C ASN A 566 12.52 -28.75 -21.09
N ILE A 567 13.45 -29.36 -20.37
CA ILE A 567 13.42 -29.52 -18.90
C ILE A 567 14.44 -28.54 -18.37
N SER A 568 13.98 -27.51 -17.66
CA SER A 568 14.81 -26.40 -17.22
C SER A 568 15.66 -26.76 -15.97
N ASP A 569 16.49 -25.82 -15.53
CA ASP A 569 17.39 -25.98 -14.40
C ASP A 569 16.61 -26.30 -13.11
N TYR A 570 17.13 -27.23 -12.31
CA TYR A 570 16.58 -27.63 -11.00
C TYR A 570 15.13 -28.17 -11.03
N ALA A 571 14.57 -28.47 -12.18
CA ALA A 571 13.14 -28.78 -12.36
C ALA A 571 12.61 -29.89 -11.44
N PHE A 572 13.41 -30.91 -11.12
CA PHE A 572 13.12 -32.04 -10.22
C PHE A 572 14.19 -32.23 -9.14
N GLN A 573 14.94 -31.19 -8.83
CA GLN A 573 15.97 -31.27 -7.78
C GLN A 573 15.33 -31.74 -6.47
N SER A 574 16.03 -32.60 -5.71
CA SER A 574 15.57 -33.14 -4.42
C SER A 574 14.23 -33.89 -4.49
N CYS A 575 13.92 -34.50 -5.63
CA CYS A 575 12.85 -35.50 -5.73
C CYS A 575 13.38 -36.87 -5.24
N GLU A 576 13.70 -36.96 -3.95
CA GLU A 576 14.44 -38.09 -3.34
C GLU A 576 13.82 -39.48 -3.66
N ASN A 577 12.47 -39.58 -3.65
CA ASN A 577 11.77 -40.82 -3.91
C ASN A 577 11.45 -41.09 -5.38
N LEU A 578 11.90 -40.25 -6.33
CA LEU A 578 11.68 -40.42 -7.75
C LEU A 578 12.45 -41.67 -8.21
N ASN A 579 11.71 -42.69 -8.60
CA ASN A 579 12.27 -43.99 -8.99
C ASN A 579 12.39 -44.13 -10.49
N THR A 580 11.39 -43.64 -11.24
CA THR A 580 11.30 -43.76 -12.71
C THR A 580 10.85 -42.47 -13.35
N ILE A 581 11.55 -42.04 -14.39
CA ILE A 581 11.14 -40.95 -15.26
C ILE A 581 11.02 -41.40 -16.70
N VAL A 582 9.95 -41.02 -17.36
CA VAL A 582 9.77 -41.20 -18.82
C VAL A 582 9.90 -39.83 -19.48
N ILE A 583 10.96 -39.62 -20.23
CA ILE A 583 11.23 -38.35 -20.94
C ILE A 583 10.56 -38.40 -22.31
N GLY A 584 9.76 -37.38 -22.64
CA GLY A 584 9.04 -37.27 -23.90
C GLY A 584 9.98 -37.25 -25.14
N ASN A 585 9.47 -37.77 -26.25
CA ASN A 585 10.30 -37.97 -27.47
C ASN A 585 10.72 -36.65 -28.18
N ASN A 586 10.26 -35.48 -27.74
CA ASN A 586 10.64 -34.20 -28.34
C ASN A 586 11.47 -33.33 -27.40
N VAL A 587 11.89 -33.84 -26.25
CA VAL A 587 12.75 -33.07 -25.30
C VAL A 587 14.13 -32.90 -25.94
N GLU A 588 14.56 -31.67 -26.13
CA GLU A 588 15.82 -31.28 -26.73
C GLU A 588 16.90 -30.96 -25.69
N THR A 589 16.49 -30.42 -24.51
CA THR A 589 17.43 -30.00 -23.47
C THR A 589 17.04 -30.52 -22.09
N ILE A 590 18.03 -30.89 -21.29
CA ILE A 590 17.93 -31.20 -19.86
C ILE A 590 18.85 -30.21 -19.16
N GLY A 591 18.29 -29.34 -18.27
CA GLY A 591 18.97 -28.24 -17.63
C GLY A 591 19.96 -28.64 -16.53
N ASN A 592 20.63 -27.64 -15.95
CA ASN A 592 21.57 -27.83 -14.85
C ASN A 592 20.84 -28.34 -13.60
N CYS A 593 21.41 -29.31 -12.91
CA CYS A 593 20.84 -29.89 -11.67
C CYS A 593 19.38 -30.36 -11.83
N ALA A 594 18.88 -30.58 -13.05
CA ALA A 594 17.47 -30.87 -13.33
C ALA A 594 16.92 -32.05 -12.51
N PHE A 595 17.72 -33.07 -12.23
CA PHE A 595 17.43 -34.26 -11.41
C PHE A 595 18.45 -34.46 -10.30
N ALA A 596 19.15 -33.43 -9.88
CA ALA A 596 20.11 -33.55 -8.79
C ALA A 596 19.40 -33.97 -7.48
N LEU A 597 20.06 -34.77 -6.62
CA LEU A 597 19.51 -35.29 -5.37
C LEU A 597 18.25 -36.16 -5.55
N CYS A 598 18.11 -36.82 -6.70
CA CYS A 598 17.09 -37.86 -6.92
C CYS A 598 17.65 -39.22 -6.51
N GLU A 599 17.87 -39.42 -5.21
CA GLU A 599 18.60 -40.54 -4.62
C GLU A 599 18.08 -41.91 -5.05
N ASN A 600 16.75 -42.08 -5.19
CA ASN A 600 16.11 -43.33 -5.55
C ASN A 600 15.94 -43.55 -7.06
N LEU A 601 16.44 -42.66 -7.91
CA LEU A 601 16.31 -42.75 -9.36
C LEU A 601 17.17 -43.91 -9.92
N LYS A 602 16.52 -44.93 -10.51
CA LYS A 602 17.20 -46.15 -11.01
C LYS A 602 17.28 -46.21 -12.50
N ASN A 603 16.21 -45.80 -13.19
CA ASN A 603 16.08 -45.94 -14.62
C ASN A 603 15.71 -44.59 -15.26
N VAL A 604 16.58 -44.13 -16.12
CA VAL A 604 16.35 -42.95 -16.97
C VAL A 604 16.51 -43.38 -18.41
N LYS A 605 15.46 -43.16 -19.21
CA LYS A 605 15.53 -43.32 -20.66
C LYS A 605 15.63 -41.92 -21.26
N ILE A 606 16.84 -41.52 -21.65
CA ILE A 606 17.06 -40.29 -22.40
C ILE A 606 16.55 -40.48 -23.83
N SER A 607 15.72 -39.54 -24.30
CA SER A 607 15.17 -39.57 -25.67
C SER A 607 16.24 -39.24 -26.71
N ASN A 608 16.14 -39.83 -27.90
CA ASN A 608 17.01 -39.49 -29.01
C ASN A 608 16.91 -38.04 -29.51
N SER A 609 15.89 -37.29 -29.07
CA SER A 609 15.75 -35.87 -29.38
C SER A 609 16.67 -34.97 -28.54
N VAL A 610 17.21 -35.48 -27.42
CA VAL A 610 18.04 -34.70 -26.50
C VAL A 610 19.38 -34.37 -27.16
N LYS A 611 19.73 -33.08 -27.16
CA LYS A 611 20.96 -32.51 -27.72
C LYS A 611 21.94 -32.09 -26.64
N SER A 612 21.45 -31.60 -25.50
CA SER A 612 22.29 -31.11 -24.38
C SER A 612 21.79 -31.56 -23.03
N ILE A 613 22.71 -31.82 -22.12
CA ILE A 613 22.51 -32.24 -20.74
C ILE A 613 23.38 -31.30 -19.86
N GLY A 614 22.76 -30.56 -18.94
CA GLY A 614 23.41 -29.54 -18.16
C GLY A 614 24.35 -30.05 -17.07
N THR A 615 25.07 -29.12 -16.45
CA THR A 615 25.98 -29.36 -15.34
C THR A 615 25.23 -29.99 -14.15
N ALA A 616 25.81 -31.05 -13.56
CA ALA A 616 25.27 -31.77 -12.42
C ALA A 616 23.81 -32.27 -12.61
N ALA A 617 23.36 -32.47 -13.85
CA ALA A 617 21.96 -32.76 -14.14
C ALA A 617 21.41 -33.97 -13.37
N PHE A 618 22.24 -35.01 -13.11
CA PHE A 618 21.92 -36.22 -12.35
C PHE A 618 22.92 -36.43 -11.19
N ARG A 619 23.48 -35.39 -10.63
CA ARG A 619 24.37 -35.49 -9.48
C ARG A 619 23.59 -35.93 -8.22
N ASP A 620 24.20 -36.68 -7.34
CA ASP A 620 23.57 -37.24 -6.12
C ASP A 620 22.37 -38.19 -6.45
N CYS A 621 22.43 -38.93 -7.59
CA CYS A 621 21.48 -39.99 -7.93
C CYS A 621 22.06 -41.34 -7.53
N ASP A 622 22.05 -41.66 -6.22
CA ASP A 622 22.77 -42.80 -5.58
C ASP A 622 22.43 -44.14 -6.22
N ASN A 623 21.20 -44.34 -6.66
CA ASN A 623 20.73 -45.61 -7.24
C ASN A 623 20.86 -45.67 -8.77
N LEU A 624 21.32 -44.61 -9.44
CA LEU A 624 21.55 -44.58 -10.89
C LEU A 624 22.99 -45.05 -11.17
N ILE A 625 23.18 -46.34 -11.22
CA ILE A 625 24.52 -46.96 -11.36
C ILE A 625 25.03 -46.99 -12.80
N HIS A 626 24.22 -46.69 -13.78
CA HIS A 626 24.57 -46.59 -15.19
C HIS A 626 23.58 -45.70 -15.94
N ILE A 627 24.03 -45.21 -17.11
CA ILE A 627 23.19 -44.43 -18.03
C ILE A 627 23.46 -44.81 -19.47
N THR A 628 22.41 -44.79 -20.28
CA THR A 628 22.52 -44.88 -21.76
C THR A 628 22.31 -43.48 -22.33
N ILE A 629 23.31 -42.98 -23.04
CA ILE A 629 23.29 -41.64 -23.64
C ILE A 629 23.11 -41.83 -25.17
N PRO A 630 22.05 -41.25 -25.75
CA PRO A 630 21.80 -41.31 -27.20
C PRO A 630 22.92 -40.66 -28.02
N GLU A 631 23.05 -41.08 -29.26
CA GLU A 631 24.05 -40.55 -30.20
C GLU A 631 23.90 -39.05 -30.53
N ASN A 632 22.68 -38.52 -30.46
CA ASN A 632 22.38 -37.10 -30.77
C ASN A 632 22.75 -36.12 -29.69
N VAL A 633 23.16 -36.59 -28.49
CA VAL A 633 23.63 -35.71 -27.43
C VAL A 633 25.01 -35.21 -27.82
N SER A 634 25.10 -33.89 -28.05
CA SER A 634 26.34 -33.22 -28.45
C SER A 634 27.05 -32.53 -27.29
N ASP A 635 26.36 -32.21 -26.19
CA ASP A 635 26.88 -31.49 -25.05
C ASP A 635 26.46 -32.14 -23.73
N ILE A 636 27.42 -32.37 -22.84
CA ILE A 636 27.22 -32.95 -21.51
C ILE A 636 28.03 -32.10 -20.52
N GLY A 637 27.32 -31.44 -19.62
CA GLY A 637 27.89 -30.56 -18.62
C GLY A 637 28.76 -31.28 -17.58
N GLU A 638 29.56 -30.54 -16.88
CA GLU A 638 30.42 -31.06 -15.80
C GLU A 638 29.58 -31.76 -14.73
N TYR A 639 30.08 -32.86 -14.19
CA TYR A 639 29.42 -33.65 -13.14
C TYR A 639 28.00 -34.13 -13.46
N ALA A 640 27.59 -34.13 -14.72
CA ALA A 640 26.24 -34.46 -15.14
C ALA A 640 25.80 -35.87 -14.69
N PHE A 641 26.72 -36.84 -14.67
CA PHE A 641 26.47 -38.22 -14.27
C PHE A 641 27.61 -38.78 -13.44
N GLY A 642 27.28 -39.73 -12.55
CA GLY A 642 28.29 -40.53 -11.82
C GLY A 642 29.00 -39.81 -10.71
N TYR A 643 28.45 -38.71 -10.21
CA TYR A 643 29.00 -37.91 -9.10
C TYR A 643 28.00 -37.73 -7.98
N TYR A 644 28.57 -37.63 -6.75
CA TYR A 644 27.85 -37.21 -5.52
C TYR A 644 28.58 -36.10 -4.79
N SER A 645 27.86 -35.36 -3.98
CA SER A 645 28.37 -34.25 -3.18
C SER A 645 28.86 -34.77 -1.82
N LEU A 646 30.11 -34.49 -1.45
CA LEU A 646 30.66 -34.78 -0.13
C LEU A 646 31.04 -33.47 0.55
N TYR A 647 30.48 -33.23 1.74
CA TYR A 647 30.83 -32.03 2.51
C TYR A 647 32.26 -32.11 2.99
N ASN A 648 33.04 -31.09 2.73
CA ASN A 648 34.44 -30.96 3.12
C ASN A 648 34.57 -29.93 4.23
N GLU A 649 34.82 -30.39 5.45
CA GLU A 649 34.93 -29.56 6.64
C GLU A 649 36.14 -28.60 6.59
N GLU A 650 37.16 -28.90 5.80
CA GLU A 650 38.39 -28.08 5.74
C GLU A 650 38.16 -26.75 4.98
N ASN A 651 37.29 -26.76 3.96
CA ASN A 651 37.01 -25.59 3.13
C ASN A 651 35.57 -25.08 3.24
N ASP A 652 34.75 -25.68 4.11
CA ASP A 652 33.30 -25.36 4.30
C ASP A 652 32.50 -25.39 2.98
N ASN A 653 32.81 -26.40 2.13
CA ASN A 653 32.21 -26.52 0.80
C ASN A 653 31.91 -27.99 0.47
N PHE A 654 31.25 -28.25 -0.65
CA PHE A 654 30.94 -29.57 -1.15
C PHE A 654 31.90 -29.93 -2.29
N ASP A 655 32.61 -31.06 -2.15
CA ASP A 655 33.44 -31.65 -3.21
C ASP A 655 32.58 -32.60 -4.06
N ASN A 656 32.81 -32.61 -5.39
CA ASN A 656 32.22 -33.59 -6.29
C ASN A 656 33.04 -34.86 -6.30
N VAL A 657 32.48 -35.96 -5.77
CA VAL A 657 33.16 -37.27 -5.66
C VAL A 657 32.52 -38.26 -6.64
N LYS A 658 33.33 -39.08 -7.29
CA LYS A 658 32.85 -40.07 -8.25
C LYS A 658 32.29 -41.33 -7.57
N TYR A 659 31.17 -41.84 -8.09
CA TYR A 659 30.73 -43.20 -7.78
C TYR A 659 31.68 -44.25 -8.33
N ASN A 660 32.01 -45.23 -7.52
CA ASN A 660 32.80 -46.39 -7.98
C ASN A 660 31.98 -47.26 -8.92
N ASN A 661 32.61 -47.72 -10.04
CA ASN A 661 31.98 -48.62 -11.01
C ASN A 661 30.79 -48.07 -11.77
N TYR A 662 30.62 -46.74 -11.91
CA TYR A 662 29.60 -46.14 -12.71
C TYR A 662 29.86 -46.42 -14.20
N LYS A 663 28.83 -46.81 -14.97
CA LYS A 663 28.96 -47.17 -16.35
C LYS A 663 28.20 -46.24 -17.28
N ILE A 664 28.84 -45.85 -18.38
CA ILE A 664 28.23 -45.05 -19.43
C ILE A 664 28.10 -45.88 -20.69
N TYR A 665 26.87 -46.09 -21.12
CA TYR A 665 26.56 -46.75 -22.40
C TYR A 665 26.32 -45.68 -23.45
N GLY A 666 26.91 -45.84 -24.64
CA GLY A 666 26.78 -44.86 -25.72
C GLY A 666 27.42 -45.35 -27.02
N TYR A 667 27.39 -44.51 -28.02
CA TYR A 667 28.01 -44.78 -29.30
C TYR A 667 29.44 -44.25 -29.34
N LYS A 668 30.33 -44.91 -30.09
CA LYS A 668 31.70 -44.39 -30.28
C LYS A 668 31.69 -43.06 -31.02
N ASN A 669 32.69 -42.25 -30.78
CA ASN A 669 32.88 -40.92 -31.36
C ASN A 669 31.79 -39.91 -31.00
N THR A 670 31.04 -40.12 -29.91
CA THR A 670 30.02 -39.23 -29.39
C THR A 670 30.45 -38.52 -28.11
N ALA A 671 29.67 -37.51 -27.68
CA ALA A 671 29.87 -36.84 -26.40
C ALA A 671 29.83 -37.82 -25.19
N ALA A 672 29.08 -38.94 -25.31
CA ALA A 672 29.05 -39.97 -24.27
C ALA A 672 30.42 -40.64 -24.06
N GLU A 673 31.12 -41.00 -25.13
CA GLU A 673 32.47 -41.55 -25.02
C GLU A 673 33.48 -40.55 -24.51
N THR A 674 33.40 -39.29 -24.99
CA THR A 674 34.26 -38.19 -24.54
C THR A 674 34.07 -37.95 -23.04
N TYR A 675 32.83 -37.82 -22.59
CA TYR A 675 32.49 -37.60 -21.17
C TYR A 675 33.00 -38.74 -20.28
N ALA A 676 32.77 -40.01 -20.70
CA ALA A 676 33.25 -41.17 -19.97
C ALA A 676 34.78 -41.17 -19.82
N LYS A 677 35.50 -40.87 -20.92
CA LYS A 677 36.97 -40.85 -20.96
C LYS A 677 37.57 -39.74 -20.11
N GLU A 678 37.05 -38.51 -20.26
CA GLU A 678 37.54 -37.34 -19.51
C GLU A 678 37.31 -37.48 -18.01
N ASN A 679 36.22 -38.13 -17.62
CA ASN A 679 35.86 -38.34 -16.22
C ASN A 679 36.33 -39.70 -15.69
N GLY A 680 36.97 -40.56 -16.49
CA GLY A 680 37.53 -41.86 -16.10
C GLY A 680 36.46 -42.89 -15.68
N PHE A 681 35.28 -42.88 -16.33
CA PHE A 681 34.22 -43.87 -16.17
C PHE A 681 34.40 -45.03 -17.17
N GLU A 682 33.84 -46.20 -16.83
CA GLU A 682 33.78 -47.34 -17.78
C GLU A 682 32.79 -46.98 -18.92
N PHE A 683 33.32 -46.92 -20.15
CA PHE A 683 32.51 -46.75 -21.35
C PHE A 683 32.17 -48.10 -22.00
N ILE A 684 30.87 -48.33 -22.25
CA ILE A 684 30.39 -49.52 -22.92
C ILE A 684 29.78 -49.08 -24.23
N SER A 685 30.46 -49.46 -25.33
CA SER A 685 30.04 -49.09 -26.69
C SER A 685 28.81 -49.88 -27.13
N LEU A 686 27.82 -49.17 -27.65
CA LEU A 686 26.63 -49.71 -28.33
C LEU A 686 26.81 -49.84 -29.84
N GLY A 687 27.99 -49.46 -30.35
CA GLY A 687 28.32 -49.45 -31.78
C GLY A 687 29.03 -48.13 -32.15
N GLU A 688 29.23 -47.94 -33.46
CA GLU A 688 29.70 -46.67 -33.99
C GLU A 688 28.53 -45.74 -34.30
N GLN A 689 28.69 -44.43 -34.16
CA GLN A 689 27.66 -43.47 -34.49
C GLN A 689 27.39 -43.50 -36.00
N ILE A 690 26.14 -43.68 -36.38
CA ILE A 690 25.73 -43.59 -37.77
C ILE A 690 25.13 -42.23 -38.02
N LEU A 691 25.85 -41.35 -38.70
CA LEU A 691 25.37 -39.98 -39.03
C LEU A 691 24.36 -40.07 -40.18
N THR A 692 23.29 -39.29 -40.08
CA THR A 692 22.32 -39.19 -41.19
C THR A 692 23.00 -38.65 -42.43
N GLY A 693 23.03 -39.47 -43.49
CA GLY A 693 23.68 -39.18 -44.76
C GLY A 693 25.15 -39.64 -44.83
N ASP A 694 25.74 -40.25 -43.80
CA ASP A 694 27.08 -40.85 -43.83
C ASP A 694 26.99 -42.24 -44.41
N ALA A 695 26.94 -42.31 -45.74
CA ALA A 695 26.78 -43.54 -46.49
C ALA A 695 28.03 -44.41 -46.48
N ASN A 696 29.22 -43.85 -46.39
CA ASN A 696 30.51 -44.56 -46.37
C ASN A 696 31.01 -44.87 -44.96
N GLN A 697 30.28 -44.40 -43.93
CA GLN A 697 30.59 -44.58 -42.50
C GLN A 697 32.01 -44.10 -42.12
N ASP A 698 32.48 -42.98 -42.73
CA ASP A 698 33.78 -42.38 -42.37
C ASP A 698 33.67 -41.36 -41.23
N GLY A 699 32.48 -41.15 -40.67
CA GLY A 699 32.17 -40.21 -39.55
C GLY A 699 32.03 -38.77 -40.02
N THR A 700 31.93 -38.51 -41.32
CA THR A 700 31.72 -37.16 -41.85
C THR A 700 30.71 -37.21 -43.01
N VAL A 701 29.70 -36.33 -42.95
CA VAL A 701 28.71 -36.24 -44.03
C VAL A 701 29.14 -35.20 -45.04
N ASN A 702 29.57 -35.65 -46.23
CA ASN A 702 30.09 -34.81 -47.29
C ASN A 702 29.82 -35.40 -48.72
N ILE A 703 30.44 -34.80 -49.75
CA ILE A 703 30.23 -35.23 -51.14
C ILE A 703 30.68 -36.64 -51.39
N LYS A 704 31.56 -37.22 -50.58
CA LYS A 704 32.00 -38.62 -50.75
C LYS A 704 30.85 -39.62 -50.50
N ASP A 705 29.98 -39.27 -49.53
CA ASP A 705 28.78 -40.08 -49.20
C ASP A 705 27.80 -40.10 -50.33
N VAL A 706 27.58 -38.98 -50.99
CA VAL A 706 26.81 -38.88 -52.22
C VAL A 706 27.36 -39.81 -53.26
N THR A 707 28.68 -39.82 -53.48
CA THR A 707 29.36 -40.67 -54.43
C THR A 707 29.24 -42.15 -54.04
N TYR A 708 29.42 -42.44 -52.71
CA TYR A 708 29.36 -43.83 -52.24
C TYR A 708 27.94 -44.39 -52.36
N LEU A 709 26.92 -43.63 -52.05
CA LEU A 709 25.51 -43.97 -52.20
C LEU A 709 25.19 -44.21 -53.75
N GLN A 710 25.68 -43.29 -54.58
CA GLN A 710 25.54 -43.48 -56.07
C GLN A 710 26.19 -44.80 -56.56
N MET A 711 27.42 -45.08 -56.09
CA MET A 711 28.13 -46.34 -56.47
C MET A 711 27.36 -47.54 -55.98
N HIS A 712 26.78 -47.54 -54.81
CA HIS A 712 25.95 -48.62 -54.29
C HIS A 712 24.71 -48.84 -55.15
N ILE A 713 23.96 -47.79 -55.46
CA ILE A 713 22.73 -47.86 -56.29
C ILE A 713 22.99 -48.37 -57.68
N VAL A 714 24.14 -48.09 -58.29
CA VAL A 714 24.50 -48.66 -59.61
C VAL A 714 25.10 -50.10 -59.56
N GLY A 715 25.15 -50.65 -58.32
CA GLY A 715 25.52 -52.07 -58.14
C GLY A 715 27.00 -52.36 -57.99
N ASN A 716 27.83 -51.33 -57.67
CA ASN A 716 29.23 -51.51 -57.28
C ASN A 716 29.34 -52.30 -55.98
N LYS A 717 30.41 -53.06 -55.84
CA LYS A 717 30.66 -53.95 -54.70
C LYS A 717 32.02 -53.72 -54.10
N ASN A 718 32.20 -54.15 -52.88
CA ASN A 718 33.47 -54.22 -52.17
C ASN A 718 34.42 -55.23 -52.85
N THR A 719 35.69 -55.20 -52.49
CA THR A 719 36.72 -56.08 -53.02
C THR A 719 36.48 -57.58 -52.73
N ASP A 720 35.67 -57.88 -51.72
CA ASP A 720 35.23 -59.24 -51.33
C ASP A 720 33.93 -59.66 -51.99
N GLY A 721 33.34 -58.84 -52.84
CA GLY A 721 32.09 -59.07 -53.53
C GLY A 721 30.79 -58.73 -52.76
N SER A 722 30.88 -58.25 -51.55
CA SER A 722 29.74 -57.75 -50.75
C SER A 722 29.19 -56.43 -51.30
N PRO A 723 27.92 -56.08 -51.07
CA PRO A 723 27.38 -54.80 -51.40
C PRO A 723 28.19 -53.66 -50.67
N LEU A 724 28.31 -52.48 -51.29
CA LEU A 724 28.99 -51.35 -50.66
C LEU A 724 28.27 -50.87 -49.36
N ILE A 725 26.96 -50.93 -49.35
CA ILE A 725 26.10 -50.64 -48.21
C ILE A 725 25.37 -51.93 -47.83
N ASP A 726 25.39 -52.27 -46.54
CA ASP A 726 24.61 -53.36 -45.99
C ASP A 726 23.19 -52.86 -45.64
N GLU A 727 22.26 -53.06 -46.61
CA GLU A 727 20.84 -52.66 -46.42
C GLU A 727 20.13 -53.48 -45.34
N THR A 728 20.73 -54.58 -44.83
CA THR A 728 20.17 -55.35 -43.71
C THR A 728 20.46 -54.66 -42.34
N ASN A 729 21.46 -53.79 -42.30
CA ASN A 729 21.67 -52.88 -41.16
C ASN A 729 20.60 -51.77 -41.20
N LYS A 730 19.50 -52.04 -40.52
CA LYS A 730 18.35 -51.10 -40.50
C LYS A 730 18.73 -49.68 -40.08
N GLN A 731 19.64 -49.50 -39.14
CA GLN A 731 20.04 -48.23 -38.67
C GLN A 731 20.81 -47.43 -39.72
N LEU A 732 21.75 -48.06 -40.41
CA LEU A 732 22.45 -47.51 -41.58
C LEU A 732 21.47 -47.17 -42.69
N PHE A 733 20.60 -48.14 -43.05
CA PHE A 733 19.57 -47.92 -44.06
C PHE A 733 18.71 -46.69 -43.77
N ASP A 734 18.11 -46.59 -42.53
CA ASP A 734 17.25 -45.48 -42.11
C ASP A 734 18.01 -44.13 -42.09
N SER A 735 19.34 -44.15 -41.94
CA SER A 735 20.19 -42.94 -41.94
C SER A 735 20.47 -42.37 -43.33
N ILE A 736 20.44 -43.21 -44.35
CA ILE A 736 20.74 -42.84 -45.73
C ILE A 736 19.51 -42.88 -46.68
N ASP A 737 18.39 -43.44 -46.25
CA ASP A 737 17.06 -43.28 -46.88
C ASP A 737 16.57 -41.81 -46.51
N MET A 738 17.12 -40.88 -47.27
CA MET A 738 16.97 -39.40 -46.97
C MET A 738 15.55 -38.90 -47.24
N ASN A 739 14.81 -39.60 -48.11
CA ASN A 739 13.41 -39.23 -48.44
C ASN A 739 12.38 -40.06 -47.65
N LYS A 740 12.84 -41.09 -46.86
CA LYS A 740 12.04 -41.96 -46.01
C LYS A 740 10.98 -42.75 -46.74
N ASP A 741 11.26 -43.16 -47.97
CA ASP A 741 10.33 -43.94 -48.78
C ASP A 741 10.54 -45.50 -48.66
N GLY A 742 11.53 -45.94 -47.87
CA GLY A 742 11.84 -47.32 -47.57
C GLY A 742 12.65 -48.03 -48.71
N LYS A 743 13.32 -47.26 -49.58
CA LYS A 743 14.16 -47.76 -50.66
C LYS A 743 15.35 -46.81 -50.85
N LEU A 744 16.54 -47.39 -51.13
CA LEU A 744 17.69 -46.59 -51.54
C LEU A 744 17.67 -46.38 -53.05
N THR A 745 17.45 -45.15 -53.48
CA THR A 745 17.30 -44.77 -54.91
C THR A 745 18.03 -43.47 -55.22
N VAL A 746 18.03 -43.06 -56.50
CA VAL A 746 18.59 -41.75 -56.93
C VAL A 746 17.91 -40.56 -56.22
N ASN A 747 16.68 -40.77 -55.70
CA ASN A 747 16.00 -39.73 -54.94
C ASN A 747 16.71 -39.43 -53.59
N ASP A 748 17.26 -40.45 -52.91
CA ASP A 748 18.04 -40.29 -51.68
C ASP A 748 19.37 -39.61 -51.96
N VAL A 749 20.01 -39.90 -53.09
CA VAL A 749 21.20 -39.14 -53.53
C VAL A 749 20.88 -37.66 -53.70
N THR A 750 19.73 -37.37 -54.35
CA THR A 750 19.32 -35.95 -54.54
C THR A 750 18.97 -35.27 -53.22
N ALA A 751 18.31 -36.00 -52.33
CA ALA A 751 17.95 -35.50 -51.00
C ALA A 751 19.23 -35.26 -50.16
N LEU A 752 20.23 -36.16 -50.22
CA LEU A 752 21.52 -35.98 -49.55
C LEU A 752 22.31 -34.78 -50.11
N GLN A 753 22.32 -34.61 -51.45
CA GLN A 753 22.93 -33.40 -52.05
C GLN A 753 22.26 -32.13 -51.59
N THR A 754 20.93 -32.11 -51.51
CA THR A 754 20.15 -30.96 -51.00
C THR A 754 20.46 -30.71 -49.56
N TYR A 755 20.52 -31.73 -48.70
CA TYR A 755 20.92 -31.65 -47.31
C TYR A 755 22.28 -30.99 -47.11
N LEU A 756 23.30 -31.44 -47.89
CA LEU A 756 24.65 -30.88 -47.86
C LEU A 756 24.71 -29.43 -48.31
N THR A 757 23.85 -29.00 -49.24
CA THR A 757 23.81 -27.59 -49.68
C THR A 757 23.09 -26.68 -48.73
N GLN A 758 22.24 -27.18 -47.83
CA GLN A 758 21.49 -26.41 -46.82
C GLN A 758 22.23 -26.30 -45.51
N ASN A 759 23.17 -27.23 -45.22
CA ASN A 759 23.88 -27.32 -43.94
C ASN A 759 25.38 -26.97 -44.04
N ASN A 760 25.86 -26.52 -45.22
CA ASN A 760 27.15 -25.84 -45.44
C ASN A 760 26.86 -24.32 -45.63
#